data_fb5065a6714f7e865a1e8970a6b4fb1d
#
_entry.id   fb5065a6714f7e865a1e8970a6b4fb1d
#
_cell.length_a   1.000
_cell.length_b   1.000
_cell.length_c   1.000
_cell.angle_alpha   90.00
_cell.angle_beta   90.00
_cell.angle_gamma   90.00
#
_symmetry.space_group_name_H-M   'P 1'
#
loop_
_entity.id
_entity.type
_entity.pdbx_description
1 polymer ?
#
loop_
_entity_poly.entity_id
_entity_poly.type
_entity_poly.pdbx_seq_one_letter_code
_entity_poly.pdbx_strand_id
1 'polypeptide(L)'
;MLGVFPVRTIVSRLTTAFVAFALVFALPVGLAADKPASAKKTASTQLAPPEKITSVEGITEYRLANGLKVLLFPDPSKSTITVNITYLVGSRHEGYGESGMAHLLEHLVFKGTPRFPNIPQELTARGARPNGTTWYDRTNYFETFAATDDNLRWALDLESDRMINSFIKEEDLRSEFSVVRNEFEAGENDPGGVLLERVMSTAYLWHNYGKSTIGSREDIERVPIENLRTFYKKYYQPDNAVLIVAGKIDEAKTIGWVNEFFGKIPRPTRVLQPTYTVEPVQDGERHVVLRRVGDVQVTSAGYHIPPGGHPDFAAVQVLADVLTNEPSGRLYKALVETGKASSVGGFAFSLKDPGYMYFAAEVLKEKPVAEATQIMLAVLDGLKAQPVTDDEVARARNKFLRFFEQTYNNSDRVGLGLSEYIAKGDWRLWFLSRDQMEKVTAADVNRVAAGYLKPSNRTTGLFVPDAAPDRAAIPQPPDPAVILKDYQGKQALKQAEVFDPSPANIVSRTRSETFPGGAEYSFLSKSTRGSSVNLTMTLRVGSLASLEGKATVAELTAAMLRRGTKNRTLQQINDELDKLKSSVGIGGGGQTVSVNINSTRENLVPTLEIVGDILRNPVFPDAELTKLRDEVLAAIEQQRSEPQAIAAQEINRITSPYPAKDFRRTLSFDEQAAAVRAVTVADLRKFHAEFYGAGRATAAVVGDFDENMVRAALGGILAGWTAKMPYERAVSPFFDVPSVIRKINTPDKTNAVMIAGVNLELRDDHPDYPALVMANYMLGGGFLNSRLAVRIRQKEGISYGVSSFLTADPLDKDGNFGTFAIYNPENSARLIAAYREELAKILTEGFGETELKDAKNGWLQSRNVSRSQDRELVGRLSSYLFLDRTLDWDADFEKRVAALTVADVNAAVKRWIKPETLSIVEAGDFAKSTAK
;
A
#
# COMPACT_ATOMS: atom_id res chain seq x y z
N MET A 1 -4.60 0.49 10.28
CA MET A 1 -5.30 1.32 9.30
C MET A 1 -4.69 2.69 9.33
N LEU A 2 -3.67 2.84 8.57
CA LEU A 2 -3.07 4.14 8.31
C LEU A 2 -3.93 4.80 7.23
N GLY A 3 -4.60 5.90 7.58
CA GLY A 3 -5.13 6.82 6.60
C GLY A 3 -3.95 7.48 5.90
N VAL A 4 -3.41 6.80 4.91
CA VAL A 4 -2.57 7.48 3.93
C VAL A 4 -3.50 8.45 3.23
N PHE A 5 -3.16 9.72 3.26
CA PHE A 5 -3.76 10.70 2.35
C PHE A 5 -3.79 10.08 0.96
N PRO A 6 -4.94 9.96 0.34
CA PRO A 6 -4.97 9.61 -1.05
C PRO A 6 -4.58 10.86 -1.85
N VAL A 7 -3.29 11.12 -1.95
CA VAL A 7 -2.81 11.85 -3.12
C VAL A 7 -3.15 10.92 -4.28
N ARG A 8 -4.23 11.22 -4.97
CA ARG A 8 -4.55 10.60 -6.24
C ARG A 8 -3.50 11.02 -7.23
N THR A 9 -2.42 10.26 -7.22
CA THR A 9 -1.41 10.35 -8.26
C THR A 9 -2.05 9.84 -9.55
N ILE A 10 -2.27 10.72 -10.49
CA ILE A 10 -2.37 10.38 -11.91
C ILE A 10 -0.96 10.01 -12.35
N VAL A 11 -0.50 8.86 -11.94
CA VAL A 11 0.65 8.19 -12.53
C VAL A 11 0.36 6.71 -12.54
N SER A 12 0.25 6.18 -13.74
CA SER A 12 0.03 4.78 -14.00
C SER A 12 1.14 3.94 -13.38
N ARG A 13 0.73 2.90 -12.68
CA ARG A 13 1.42 1.62 -12.54
C ARG A 13 2.93 1.69 -12.35
N LEU A 14 3.37 1.85 -11.11
CA LEU A 14 4.61 1.27 -10.60
C LEU A 14 4.79 1.68 -9.13
N THR A 15 4.12 1.01 -8.22
CA THR A 15 4.59 0.92 -6.83
C THR A 15 3.87 -0.21 -6.12
N THR A 16 4.56 -1.31 -5.97
CA THR A 16 4.31 -2.23 -4.86
C THR A 16 5.63 -2.89 -4.49
N ALA A 17 5.96 -2.73 -3.24
CA ALA A 17 6.89 -3.53 -2.46
C ALA A 17 8.39 -3.34 -2.69
N PHE A 18 9.05 -2.89 -1.66
CA PHE A 18 10.38 -3.41 -1.34
C PHE A 18 10.73 -3.20 0.13
N VAL A 19 11.06 -4.25 0.83
CA VAL A 19 11.89 -4.28 2.04
C VAL A 19 12.69 -5.58 2.11
N ALA A 20 13.93 -5.44 2.36
CA ALA A 20 14.98 -6.20 3.03
C ALA A 20 15.88 -7.15 2.23
N PHE A 21 17.16 -7.19 2.34
CA PHE A 21 18.04 -8.12 3.06
C PHE A 21 19.50 -8.27 2.63
N ALA A 22 20.39 -8.66 3.52
CA ALA A 22 21.82 -8.90 3.32
C ALA A 22 22.40 -10.21 3.84
N LEU A 23 23.57 -10.61 3.39
CA LEU A 23 24.33 -11.77 3.82
C LEU A 23 25.86 -11.56 3.86
N VAL A 24 26.51 -12.25 4.79
CA VAL A 24 27.99 -12.32 4.88
C VAL A 24 28.47 -13.76 5.02
N PHE A 25 29.57 -14.07 4.33
CA PHE A 25 30.33 -15.33 4.44
C PHE A 25 31.56 -15.17 5.33
N ALA A 26 31.88 -16.19 6.09
CA ALA A 26 33.24 -16.48 6.56
C ALA A 26 33.46 -17.99 6.69
N LEU A 27 34.58 -18.47 6.25
CA LEU A 27 35.04 -19.86 6.27
C LEU A 27 36.01 -20.16 7.44
N PRO A 28 36.38 -21.41 7.68
CA PRO A 28 36.47 -21.95 9.03
C PRO A 28 37.92 -22.24 9.53
N VAL A 29 38.06 -22.43 10.81
CA VAL A 29 39.25 -23.14 11.37
C VAL A 29 38.77 -24.21 12.30
N GLY A 30 39.30 -25.37 12.12
CA GLY A 30 38.86 -26.59 12.76
C GLY A 30 39.65 -27.04 13.99
N LEU A 31 39.16 -28.14 14.54
CA LEU A 31 39.77 -29.19 15.35
C LEU A 31 39.95 -28.97 16.85
N ALA A 32 39.15 -29.68 17.62
CA ALA A 32 39.66 -30.86 18.36
C ALA A 32 38.51 -31.65 18.98
N ALA A 33 38.55 -32.94 18.83
CA ALA A 33 37.58 -33.90 19.36
C ALA A 33 37.91 -34.26 20.80
N ASP A 34 36.86 -34.43 21.63
CA ASP A 34 36.94 -35.34 22.75
C ASP A 34 35.62 -36.10 22.94
N LYS A 35 35.72 -37.30 23.49
CA LYS A 35 34.78 -38.42 23.44
C LYS A 35 33.65 -38.40 24.49
N PRO A 36 32.61 -39.21 24.34
CA PRO A 36 31.27 -38.94 24.81
C PRO A 36 31.00 -39.35 26.25
N ALA A 37 30.32 -38.52 26.98
CA ALA A 37 29.64 -38.90 28.22
C ALA A 37 28.21 -39.35 27.92
N SER A 38 27.78 -40.36 28.61
CA SER A 38 26.59 -41.18 28.47
C SER A 38 25.29 -40.39 28.29
N ALA A 39 24.46 -40.78 27.32
CA ALA A 39 23.12 -40.31 27.11
C ALA A 39 22.21 -40.53 28.33
N LYS A 40 21.88 -39.51 29.05
CA LYS A 40 20.65 -39.48 29.84
C LYS A 40 19.47 -39.42 28.88
N LYS A 41 18.60 -40.41 28.92
CA LYS A 41 17.28 -40.36 28.25
C LYS A 41 16.54 -39.11 28.75
N THR A 42 16.47 -38.12 27.95
CA THR A 42 15.55 -37.00 28.15
C THR A 42 14.14 -37.55 28.05
N ALA A 43 13.42 -37.51 29.15
CA ALA A 43 11.99 -37.74 29.13
C ALA A 43 11.37 -36.73 28.14
N SER A 44 10.58 -37.18 27.22
CA SER A 44 9.79 -36.35 26.34
C SER A 44 8.79 -35.57 27.19
N THR A 45 9.12 -34.33 27.47
CA THR A 45 8.20 -33.46 28.20
C THR A 45 7.04 -33.18 27.24
N GLN A 46 5.91 -33.81 27.46
CA GLN A 46 4.69 -33.60 26.67
C GLN A 46 4.29 -32.12 26.83
N LEU A 47 4.22 -31.40 25.73
CA LEU A 47 3.81 -29.99 25.72
C LEU A 47 2.39 -29.89 26.28
N ALA A 48 2.15 -28.90 27.13
CA ALA A 48 0.80 -28.61 27.59
C ALA A 48 -0.10 -28.25 26.40
N PRO A 49 -1.34 -28.74 26.33
CA PRO A 49 -2.23 -28.39 25.23
C PRO A 49 -2.59 -26.90 25.28
N PRO A 50 -2.78 -26.25 24.10
CA PRO A 50 -3.24 -24.90 24.04
C PRO A 50 -4.65 -24.73 24.62
N GLU A 51 -4.84 -23.71 25.43
CA GLU A 51 -6.12 -23.39 26.05
C GLU A 51 -6.96 -22.53 25.07
N LYS A 52 -8.17 -22.98 24.75
CA LYS A 52 -9.14 -22.16 24.00
C LYS A 52 -9.77 -21.12 24.93
N ILE A 53 -9.57 -19.85 24.64
CA ILE A 53 -10.01 -18.74 25.50
C ILE A 53 -11.39 -18.24 25.09
N THR A 54 -11.57 -17.89 23.84
CA THR A 54 -12.84 -17.35 23.32
C THR A 54 -12.90 -17.48 21.79
N SER A 55 -14.12 -17.27 21.26
CA SER A 55 -14.33 -17.16 19.82
C SER A 55 -15.33 -16.06 19.54
N VAL A 56 -14.98 -15.11 18.66
CA VAL A 56 -15.83 -13.99 18.27
C VAL A 56 -15.82 -13.87 16.74
N GLU A 57 -16.98 -13.94 16.13
CA GLU A 57 -17.19 -13.74 14.68
C GLU A 57 -16.22 -14.55 13.79
N GLY A 58 -15.98 -15.82 14.13
CA GLY A 58 -15.14 -16.71 13.34
C GLY A 58 -13.64 -16.62 13.65
N ILE A 59 -13.22 -15.74 14.53
CA ILE A 59 -11.84 -15.72 15.05
C ILE A 59 -11.81 -16.43 16.40
N THR A 60 -10.93 -17.41 16.55
CA THR A 60 -10.73 -18.15 17.81
C THR A 60 -9.40 -17.76 18.46
N GLU A 61 -9.45 -17.37 19.74
CA GLU A 61 -8.26 -17.14 20.57
C GLU A 61 -7.88 -18.39 21.33
N TYR A 62 -6.61 -18.75 21.22
CA TYR A 62 -5.95 -19.74 22.05
C TYR A 62 -4.81 -19.11 22.85
N ARG A 63 -4.41 -19.76 23.93
CA ARG A 63 -3.25 -19.38 24.75
C ARG A 63 -2.35 -20.58 24.99
N LEU A 64 -1.06 -20.42 24.72
CA LEU A 64 -0.05 -21.41 25.07
C LEU A 64 0.41 -21.24 26.52
N ALA A 65 0.98 -22.33 27.10
CA ALA A 65 1.48 -22.31 28.46
C ALA A 65 2.58 -21.27 28.72
N ASN A 66 3.34 -20.89 27.69
CA ASN A 66 4.38 -19.85 27.76
C ASN A 66 3.84 -18.41 27.69
N GLY A 67 2.54 -18.25 27.48
CA GLY A 67 1.87 -16.97 27.45
C GLY A 67 1.52 -16.44 26.05
N LEU A 68 2.00 -17.09 24.97
CA LEU A 68 1.68 -16.69 23.60
C LEU A 68 0.18 -16.78 23.35
N LYS A 69 -0.40 -15.69 22.88
CA LYS A 69 -1.77 -15.66 22.35
C LYS A 69 -1.75 -16.05 20.87
N VAL A 70 -2.74 -16.81 20.45
CA VAL A 70 -2.88 -17.26 19.06
C VAL A 70 -4.29 -16.97 18.59
N LEU A 71 -4.43 -16.28 17.48
CA LEU A 71 -5.71 -16.02 16.83
C LEU A 71 -5.78 -16.82 15.54
N LEU A 72 -6.77 -17.67 15.40
CA LEU A 72 -7.03 -18.45 14.20
C LEU A 72 -8.30 -17.95 13.52
N PHE A 73 -8.17 -17.68 12.23
CA PHE A 73 -9.27 -17.21 11.40
C PHE A 73 -9.39 -18.06 10.12
N PRO A 74 -10.04 -19.25 10.22
CA PRO A 74 -10.25 -20.12 9.07
C PRO A 74 -11.11 -19.46 7.98
N ASP A 75 -10.62 -19.46 6.76
CA ASP A 75 -11.35 -19.07 5.56
C ASP A 75 -11.04 -20.04 4.41
N PRO A 76 -11.84 -21.12 4.28
CA PRO A 76 -11.59 -22.15 3.27
C PRO A 76 -11.82 -21.68 1.83
N SER A 77 -12.41 -20.50 1.63
CA SER A 77 -12.60 -19.91 0.30
C SER A 77 -11.32 -19.36 -0.31
N LYS A 78 -10.30 -19.16 0.49
CA LYS A 78 -8.99 -18.66 0.04
C LYS A 78 -8.10 -19.81 -0.41
N SER A 79 -7.14 -19.48 -1.26
CA SER A 79 -6.02 -20.34 -1.60
C SER A 79 -4.72 -19.87 -0.95
N THR A 80 -4.83 -18.92 -0.04
CA THR A 80 -3.70 -18.32 0.70
C THR A 80 -3.85 -18.53 2.20
N ILE A 81 -2.71 -18.45 2.88
CA ILE A 81 -2.61 -18.30 4.32
C ILE A 81 -1.76 -17.07 4.60
N THR A 82 -2.20 -16.24 5.54
CA THR A 82 -1.41 -15.17 6.12
C THR A 82 -1.05 -15.56 7.55
N VAL A 83 0.25 -15.61 7.82
CA VAL A 83 0.82 -15.69 9.17
C VAL A 83 1.28 -14.30 9.53
N ASN A 84 0.88 -13.79 10.69
CA ASN A 84 1.27 -12.48 11.19
C ASN A 84 1.56 -12.58 12.69
N ILE A 85 2.78 -12.26 13.08
CA ILE A 85 3.15 -12.18 14.49
C ILE A 85 3.30 -10.72 14.89
N THR A 86 2.56 -10.33 15.92
CA THR A 86 2.53 -8.97 16.44
C THR A 86 3.18 -8.94 17.83
N TYR A 87 4.26 -8.20 17.96
CA TYR A 87 4.91 -7.92 19.24
C TYR A 87 4.36 -6.61 19.82
N LEU A 88 4.01 -6.63 21.10
CA LEU A 88 3.45 -5.46 21.81
C LEU A 88 4.58 -4.50 22.23
N VAL A 89 5.34 -4.07 21.24
CA VAL A 89 6.46 -3.14 21.38
C VAL A 89 6.62 -2.35 20.08
N GLY A 90 6.82 -1.05 20.20
CA GLY A 90 7.09 -0.14 19.10
C GLY A 90 7.84 1.09 19.62
N SER A 91 7.88 2.17 18.84
CA SER A 91 8.66 3.37 19.15
C SER A 91 8.30 4.03 20.50
N ARG A 92 7.09 3.81 21.01
CA ARG A 92 6.71 4.26 22.35
C ARG A 92 7.60 3.71 23.47
N HIS A 93 8.21 2.54 23.27
CA HIS A 93 9.01 1.84 24.28
C HIS A 93 10.51 2.21 24.23
N GLU A 94 10.88 3.09 23.31
CA GLU A 94 12.25 3.54 23.14
C GLU A 94 12.66 4.51 24.25
N GLY A 95 13.91 4.39 24.68
CA GLY A 95 14.48 5.25 25.68
C GLY A 95 15.15 6.50 25.07
N TYR A 96 15.84 7.23 25.93
CA TYR A 96 16.66 8.36 25.50
C TYR A 96 17.86 7.86 24.68
N GLY A 97 18.07 8.42 23.49
CA GLY A 97 19.13 8.00 22.58
C GLY A 97 18.81 6.70 21.81
N GLU A 98 17.56 6.24 21.83
CA GLU A 98 17.13 5.01 21.20
C GLU A 98 16.01 5.24 20.17
N SER A 99 15.82 6.48 19.73
CA SER A 99 14.74 6.84 18.81
C SER A 99 14.95 6.20 17.44
N GLY A 100 14.00 5.36 17.01
CA GLY A 100 14.09 4.54 15.80
C GLY A 100 14.64 3.13 16.02
N MET A 101 15.00 2.78 17.26
CA MET A 101 15.59 1.48 17.57
C MET A 101 14.59 0.33 17.30
N ALA A 102 13.31 0.52 17.59
CA ALA A 102 12.29 -0.48 17.31
C ALA A 102 12.16 -0.76 15.81
N HIS A 103 12.21 0.28 14.98
CA HIS A 103 12.17 0.17 13.54
C HIS A 103 13.47 -0.43 12.97
N LEU A 104 14.63 0.03 13.46
CA LEU A 104 15.92 -0.53 13.06
C LEU A 104 16.03 -2.02 13.43
N LEU A 105 15.48 -2.42 14.58
CA LEU A 105 15.40 -3.84 14.98
C LEU A 105 14.49 -4.63 14.03
N GLU A 106 13.40 -4.05 13.56
CA GLU A 106 12.54 -4.68 12.55
C GLU A 106 13.36 -5.12 11.34
N HIS A 107 14.23 -4.26 10.81
CA HIS A 107 15.12 -4.58 9.71
C HIS A 107 16.08 -5.73 10.04
N LEU A 108 16.68 -5.70 11.24
CA LEU A 108 17.66 -6.70 11.64
C LEU A 108 17.06 -8.10 11.81
N VAL A 109 15.81 -8.20 12.24
CA VAL A 109 15.12 -9.49 12.46
C VAL A 109 14.81 -10.24 11.16
N PHE A 110 14.90 -9.56 10.01
CA PHE A 110 14.85 -10.23 8.71
C PHE A 110 16.17 -10.88 8.31
N LYS A 111 17.30 -10.60 8.95
CA LYS A 111 18.64 -11.04 8.48
C LYS A 111 18.83 -12.55 8.53
N GLY A 112 18.38 -13.21 9.55
CA GLY A 112 18.44 -14.67 9.67
C GLY A 112 18.49 -15.16 11.09
N THR A 113 18.38 -16.46 11.19
CA THR A 113 18.44 -17.24 12.42
C THR A 113 19.35 -18.45 12.21
N PRO A 114 19.73 -19.22 13.25
CA PRO A 114 20.49 -20.43 13.05
C PRO A 114 19.81 -21.50 12.18
N ARG A 115 18.47 -21.57 12.20
CA ARG A 115 17.72 -22.54 11.37
C ARG A 115 17.45 -21.98 9.97
N PHE A 116 17.29 -20.68 9.85
CA PHE A 116 17.02 -19.97 8.60
C PHE A 116 18.07 -18.88 8.41
N PRO A 117 19.28 -19.25 7.96
CA PRO A 117 20.40 -18.30 7.87
C PRO A 117 20.16 -17.15 6.87
N ASN A 118 19.21 -17.32 5.97
CA ASN A 118 18.81 -16.33 4.97
C ASN A 118 17.28 -16.32 4.84
N ILE A 119 16.60 -15.61 5.72
CA ILE A 119 15.14 -15.52 5.74
C ILE A 119 14.57 -15.00 4.38
N PRO A 120 15.12 -14.00 3.69
CA PRO A 120 14.60 -13.57 2.40
C PRO A 120 14.65 -14.63 1.31
N GLN A 121 15.69 -15.47 1.32
CA GLN A 121 15.77 -16.59 0.38
C GLN A 121 14.67 -17.60 0.64
N GLU A 122 14.41 -17.92 1.90
CA GLU A 122 13.32 -18.80 2.33
C GLU A 122 11.96 -18.27 1.86
N LEU A 123 11.71 -16.97 2.09
CA LEU A 123 10.49 -16.30 1.68
C LEU A 123 10.31 -16.29 0.16
N THR A 124 11.39 -16.00 -0.57
CA THR A 124 11.40 -15.97 -2.04
C THR A 124 11.16 -17.36 -2.64
N ALA A 125 11.82 -18.38 -2.09
CA ALA A 125 11.68 -19.78 -2.57
C ALA A 125 10.26 -20.33 -2.38
N ARG A 126 9.49 -19.76 -1.45
CA ARG A 126 8.09 -20.12 -1.19
C ARG A 126 7.08 -19.22 -1.92
N GLY A 127 7.53 -18.22 -2.66
CA GLY A 127 6.65 -17.23 -3.30
C GLY A 127 5.83 -16.42 -2.30
N ALA A 128 6.32 -16.31 -1.08
CA ALA A 128 5.66 -15.57 -0.02
C ALA A 128 5.69 -14.05 -0.31
N ARG A 129 4.67 -13.35 0.17
CA ARG A 129 4.59 -11.88 0.18
C ARG A 129 4.81 -11.41 1.62
N PRO A 130 6.04 -11.19 2.05
CA PRO A 130 6.35 -10.80 3.41
C PRO A 130 6.34 -9.28 3.56
N ASN A 131 6.17 -8.81 4.79
CA ASN A 131 6.58 -7.49 5.23
C ASN A 131 6.75 -7.46 6.75
N GLY A 132 7.40 -6.40 7.24
CA GLY A 132 7.39 -5.98 8.63
C GLY A 132 6.86 -4.57 8.72
N THR A 133 6.29 -4.20 9.84
CA THR A 133 5.93 -2.81 10.12
C THR A 133 6.09 -2.49 11.59
N THR A 134 6.67 -1.35 11.87
CA THR A 134 6.80 -0.80 13.22
C THR A 134 5.91 0.44 13.35
N TRP A 135 5.19 0.53 14.46
CA TRP A 135 4.40 1.69 14.81
C TRP A 135 4.65 2.06 16.27
N TYR A 136 3.91 3.00 16.81
CA TYR A 136 4.08 3.44 18.18
C TYR A 136 3.94 2.31 19.20
N ASP A 137 2.90 1.46 19.05
CA ASP A 137 2.51 0.48 20.08
C ASP A 137 2.84 -0.96 19.76
N ARG A 138 3.28 -1.24 18.52
CA ARG A 138 3.51 -2.59 18.03
C ARG A 138 4.58 -2.65 16.95
N THR A 139 5.18 -3.83 16.81
CA THR A 139 5.95 -4.25 15.65
C THR A 139 5.39 -5.60 15.19
N ASN A 140 5.14 -5.77 13.90
CA ASN A 140 4.66 -7.05 13.40
C ASN A 140 5.39 -7.50 12.14
N TYR A 141 5.45 -8.81 11.97
CA TYR A 141 6.01 -9.48 10.79
C TYR A 141 4.95 -10.38 10.22
N PHE A 142 4.84 -10.39 8.92
CA PHE A 142 3.84 -11.22 8.26
C PHE A 142 4.29 -11.69 6.89
N GLU A 143 3.78 -12.83 6.49
CA GLU A 143 3.89 -13.37 5.16
C GLU A 143 2.56 -13.99 4.71
N THR A 144 2.22 -13.74 3.47
CA THR A 144 1.08 -14.38 2.78
C THR A 144 1.62 -15.30 1.69
N PHE A 145 1.20 -16.56 1.70
CA PHE A 145 1.70 -17.60 0.80
C PHE A 145 0.59 -18.57 0.39
N ALA A 146 0.89 -19.41 -0.62
CA ALA A 146 -0.04 -20.44 -1.07
C ALA A 146 -0.38 -21.45 0.04
N ALA A 147 -1.66 -21.74 0.22
CA ALA A 147 -2.18 -22.55 1.32
C ALA A 147 -1.83 -24.04 1.15
N THR A 148 -0.72 -24.45 1.73
CA THR A 148 -0.32 -25.85 1.89
C THR A 148 0.11 -26.10 3.33
N ASP A 149 -0.05 -27.35 3.78
CA ASP A 149 0.41 -27.77 5.12
C ASP A 149 1.92 -27.53 5.28
N ASP A 150 2.70 -27.75 4.22
CA ASP A 150 4.15 -27.55 4.21
C ASP A 150 4.52 -26.06 4.38
N ASN A 151 3.88 -25.17 3.63
CA ASN A 151 4.14 -23.73 3.75
C ASN A 151 3.74 -23.20 5.12
N LEU A 152 2.59 -23.64 5.67
CA LEU A 152 2.16 -23.20 6.99
C LEU A 152 3.11 -23.69 8.08
N ARG A 153 3.54 -24.96 8.04
CA ARG A 153 4.52 -25.48 9.00
C ARG A 153 5.84 -24.72 8.91
N TRP A 154 6.30 -24.47 7.69
CA TRP A 154 7.52 -23.69 7.46
C TRP A 154 7.41 -22.28 8.04
N ALA A 155 6.31 -21.55 7.78
CA ALA A 155 6.12 -20.19 8.30
C ALA A 155 6.07 -20.17 9.84
N LEU A 156 5.38 -21.14 10.46
CA LEU A 156 5.33 -21.28 11.93
C LEU A 156 6.71 -21.61 12.51
N ASP A 157 7.49 -22.44 11.83
CA ASP A 157 8.86 -22.77 12.24
C ASP A 157 9.77 -21.54 12.14
N LEU A 158 9.70 -20.82 11.01
CA LEU A 158 10.42 -19.58 10.78
C LEU A 158 10.12 -18.54 11.87
N GLU A 159 8.83 -18.25 12.10
CA GLU A 159 8.43 -17.24 13.07
C GLU A 159 8.79 -17.63 14.51
N SER A 160 8.71 -18.92 14.85
CA SER A 160 9.12 -19.39 16.17
C SER A 160 10.62 -19.22 16.41
N ASP A 161 11.44 -19.41 15.39
CA ASP A 161 12.89 -19.22 15.47
C ASP A 161 13.27 -17.73 15.44
N ARG A 162 12.62 -16.94 14.58
CA ARG A 162 12.78 -15.48 14.51
C ARG A 162 12.45 -14.81 15.83
N MET A 163 11.48 -15.31 16.58
CA MET A 163 11.09 -14.76 17.87
C MET A 163 12.23 -14.73 18.89
N ILE A 164 13.12 -15.74 18.92
CA ILE A 164 14.09 -15.90 20.00
C ILE A 164 15.54 -16.05 19.54
N ASN A 165 15.79 -16.34 18.26
CA ASN A 165 17.10 -16.71 17.75
C ASN A 165 17.62 -15.81 16.61
N SER A 166 16.98 -14.67 16.32
CA SER A 166 17.49 -13.73 15.33
C SER A 166 18.92 -13.30 15.64
N PHE A 167 19.75 -13.23 14.62
CA PHE A 167 21.20 -13.05 14.81
C PHE A 167 21.59 -11.73 15.46
N ILE A 168 20.95 -10.62 15.10
CA ILE A 168 21.23 -9.24 15.57
C ILE A 168 22.74 -8.98 15.60
N LYS A 169 23.37 -8.88 14.42
CA LYS A 169 24.82 -8.75 14.27
C LYS A 169 25.24 -7.30 14.03
N GLU A 170 26.44 -6.96 14.50
CA GLU A 170 27.06 -5.64 14.31
C GLU A 170 27.26 -5.32 12.82
N GLU A 171 27.65 -6.31 12.01
CA GLU A 171 27.85 -6.14 10.58
C GLU A 171 26.57 -5.81 9.83
N ASP A 172 25.45 -6.44 10.23
CA ASP A 172 24.14 -6.18 9.68
C ASP A 172 23.66 -4.78 10.08
N LEU A 173 23.88 -4.39 11.35
CA LEU A 173 23.54 -3.07 11.84
C LEU A 173 24.23 -1.97 11.03
N ARG A 174 25.51 -2.13 10.74
CA ARG A 174 26.27 -1.14 9.93
C ARG A 174 25.72 -0.98 8.51
N SER A 175 25.25 -2.07 7.91
CA SER A 175 24.61 -1.99 6.60
C SER A 175 23.23 -1.33 6.66
N GLU A 176 22.43 -1.66 7.70
CA GLU A 176 21.09 -1.12 7.85
C GLU A 176 21.06 0.37 8.26
N PHE A 177 22.08 0.89 8.90
CA PHE A 177 22.20 2.35 9.14
C PHE A 177 21.97 3.15 7.87
N SER A 178 22.61 2.75 6.78
CA SER A 178 22.47 3.46 5.50
C SER A 178 21.08 3.28 4.90
N VAL A 179 20.46 2.11 5.09
CA VAL A 179 19.13 1.82 4.56
C VAL A 179 18.08 2.66 5.29
N VAL A 180 18.05 2.57 6.62
CA VAL A 180 17.08 3.31 7.45
C VAL A 180 17.30 4.83 7.36
N ARG A 181 18.56 5.27 7.22
CA ARG A 181 18.85 6.67 6.94
C ARG A 181 18.26 7.15 5.63
N ASN A 182 18.41 6.36 4.55
CA ASN A 182 17.82 6.72 3.25
C ASN A 182 16.28 6.77 3.32
N GLU A 183 15.68 5.90 4.12
CA GLU A 183 14.24 5.91 4.37
C GLU A 183 13.81 7.15 5.14
N PHE A 184 14.53 7.51 6.19
CA PHE A 184 14.35 8.76 6.94
C PHE A 184 14.47 9.98 6.01
N GLU A 185 15.52 10.04 5.20
CA GLU A 185 15.77 11.12 4.25
C GLU A 185 14.67 11.21 3.16
N ALA A 186 14.08 10.09 2.77
CA ALA A 186 12.93 10.09 1.86
C ALA A 186 11.69 10.74 2.50
N GLY A 187 11.44 10.44 3.77
CA GLY A 187 10.35 11.07 4.53
C GLY A 187 10.50 12.58 4.70
N GLU A 188 11.75 13.07 4.84
CA GLU A 188 12.07 14.50 4.95
C GLU A 188 11.73 15.31 3.67
N ASN A 189 11.41 14.66 2.56
CA ASN A 189 10.99 15.32 1.32
C ASN A 189 9.47 15.55 1.24
N ASP A 190 8.69 14.97 2.14
CA ASP A 190 7.24 15.17 2.17
C ASP A 190 6.87 16.34 3.10
N PRO A 191 6.40 17.49 2.56
CA PRO A 191 6.02 18.64 3.36
C PRO A 191 4.94 18.34 4.41
N GLY A 192 3.97 17.50 4.05
CA GLY A 192 2.87 17.11 4.93
C GLY A 192 3.35 16.21 6.07
N GLY A 193 4.16 15.20 5.75
CA GLY A 193 4.74 14.26 6.70
C GLY A 193 5.67 14.94 7.70
N VAL A 194 6.59 15.77 7.20
CA VAL A 194 7.50 16.52 8.08
C VAL A 194 6.75 17.49 8.98
N LEU A 195 5.71 18.16 8.44
CA LEU A 195 4.89 19.04 9.27
C LEU A 195 4.17 18.24 10.37
N LEU A 196 3.58 17.10 10.03
CA LEU A 196 2.94 16.22 11.00
C LEU A 196 3.90 15.82 12.13
N GLU A 197 5.10 15.35 11.79
CA GLU A 197 6.11 14.99 12.80
C GLU A 197 6.43 16.15 13.75
N ARG A 198 6.62 17.37 13.22
CA ARG A 198 6.93 18.54 14.05
C ARG A 198 5.74 18.96 14.90
N VAL A 199 4.53 18.86 14.35
CA VAL A 199 3.30 19.10 15.11
C VAL A 199 3.16 18.09 16.24
N MET A 200 3.36 16.79 15.96
CA MET A 200 3.33 15.74 16.97
C MET A 200 4.40 15.97 18.05
N SER A 201 5.64 16.27 17.68
CA SER A 201 6.71 16.54 18.65
C SER A 201 6.49 17.81 19.48
N THR A 202 5.69 18.73 18.98
CA THR A 202 5.29 19.95 19.71
C THR A 202 4.09 19.68 20.62
N ALA A 203 3.18 18.81 20.19
CA ALA A 203 2.01 18.46 20.93
C ALA A 203 2.32 17.61 22.17
N TYR A 204 3.24 16.66 22.07
CA TYR A 204 3.63 15.77 23.17
C TYR A 204 4.89 16.26 23.85
N LEU A 205 4.84 16.56 25.15
CA LEU A 205 5.99 17.00 25.95
C LEU A 205 6.81 15.83 26.49
N TRP A 206 6.14 14.78 26.89
CA TRP A 206 6.75 13.66 27.61
C TRP A 206 6.50 12.32 26.96
N HIS A 207 5.34 12.12 26.33
CA HIS A 207 4.97 10.85 25.75
C HIS A 207 5.69 10.62 24.42
N ASN A 208 6.20 9.41 24.22
CA ASN A 208 6.93 9.06 23.00
C ASN A 208 6.10 9.10 21.70
N TYR A 209 4.79 9.33 21.78
CA TYR A 209 3.99 9.61 20.58
C TYR A 209 4.39 10.94 19.88
N GLY A 210 5.11 11.80 20.56
CA GLY A 210 5.69 12.96 19.94
C GLY A 210 6.97 12.69 19.14
N LYS A 211 7.47 11.44 19.15
CA LYS A 211 8.66 11.05 18.40
C LYS A 211 8.29 10.28 17.15
N SER A 212 9.05 10.47 16.09
CA SER A 212 8.87 9.70 14.87
C SER A 212 9.22 8.23 15.08
N THR A 213 8.43 7.33 14.48
CA THR A 213 8.71 5.88 14.55
C THR A 213 9.98 5.51 13.79
N ILE A 214 10.31 6.25 12.73
CA ILE A 214 11.58 6.06 12.04
C ILE A 214 12.76 6.51 12.89
N GLY A 215 12.51 7.37 13.86
CA GLY A 215 13.51 7.85 14.81
C GLY A 215 14.24 9.13 14.40
N SER A 216 15.30 9.45 15.12
CA SER A 216 16.21 10.54 14.78
C SER A 216 17.41 9.98 14.02
N ARG A 217 17.94 10.76 13.10
CA ARG A 217 19.12 10.37 12.33
C ARG A 217 20.30 10.00 13.24
N GLU A 218 20.54 10.81 14.28
CA GLU A 218 21.64 10.63 15.20
C GLU A 218 21.53 9.35 16.01
N ASP A 219 20.32 9.02 16.46
CA ASP A 219 20.08 7.80 17.24
C ASP A 219 20.21 6.57 16.34
N ILE A 220 19.59 6.60 15.16
CA ILE A 220 19.67 5.52 14.17
C ILE A 220 21.12 5.19 13.84
N GLU A 221 21.96 6.20 13.60
CA GLU A 221 23.36 6.02 13.21
C GLU A 221 24.29 5.63 14.37
N ARG A 222 23.84 5.73 15.62
CA ARG A 222 24.72 5.61 16.81
C ARG A 222 24.26 4.59 17.83
N VAL A 223 23.07 4.03 17.69
CA VAL A 223 22.57 3.05 18.66
C VAL A 223 23.52 1.85 18.77
N PRO A 224 23.99 1.51 19.99
CA PRO A 224 24.85 0.36 20.15
C PRO A 224 24.11 -0.94 19.89
N ILE A 225 24.77 -1.91 19.26
CA ILE A 225 24.18 -3.24 18.97
C ILE A 225 23.65 -3.93 20.22
N GLU A 226 24.26 -3.72 21.38
CA GLU A 226 23.82 -4.34 22.64
C GLU A 226 22.47 -3.79 23.12
N ASN A 227 22.15 -2.52 22.79
CA ASN A 227 20.83 -1.96 23.06
C ASN A 227 19.77 -2.72 22.24
N LEU A 228 20.03 -2.93 20.94
CA LEU A 228 19.15 -3.71 20.06
C LEU A 228 18.99 -5.15 20.53
N ARG A 229 20.09 -5.81 20.91
CA ARG A 229 20.06 -7.16 21.49
C ARG A 229 19.26 -7.22 22.80
N THR A 230 19.44 -6.22 23.64
CA THR A 230 18.71 -6.09 24.91
C THR A 230 17.22 -5.86 24.67
N PHE A 231 16.91 -4.97 23.75
CA PHE A 231 15.53 -4.66 23.35
C PHE A 231 14.84 -5.90 22.75
N TYR A 232 15.52 -6.61 21.83
CA TYR A 232 15.04 -7.87 21.27
C TYR A 232 14.76 -8.91 22.35
N LYS A 233 15.74 -9.22 23.21
CA LYS A 233 15.59 -10.20 24.30
C LYS A 233 14.51 -9.80 25.31
N LYS A 234 14.29 -8.51 25.51
CA LYS A 234 13.27 -8.00 26.43
C LYS A 234 11.86 -8.16 25.88
N TYR A 235 11.64 -7.79 24.62
CA TYR A 235 10.30 -7.62 24.08
C TYR A 235 9.84 -8.73 23.13
N TYR A 236 10.77 -9.40 22.40
CA TYR A 236 10.45 -10.45 21.46
C TYR A 236 10.34 -11.79 22.18
N GLN A 237 9.26 -11.96 22.90
CA GLN A 237 9.01 -13.12 23.78
C GLN A 237 7.54 -13.54 23.67
N PRO A 238 7.22 -14.83 23.92
CA PRO A 238 5.87 -15.37 23.77
C PRO A 238 4.79 -14.62 24.55
N ASP A 239 5.09 -14.19 25.77
CA ASP A 239 4.14 -13.47 26.64
C ASP A 239 3.86 -12.03 26.22
N ASN A 240 4.62 -11.51 25.24
CA ASN A 240 4.49 -10.17 24.68
C ASN A 240 4.16 -10.21 23.18
N ALA A 241 3.66 -11.33 22.68
CA ALA A 241 3.35 -11.53 21.29
C ALA A 241 1.94 -12.11 21.07
N VAL A 242 1.39 -11.84 19.91
CA VAL A 242 0.16 -12.45 19.42
C VAL A 242 0.43 -12.97 18.01
N LEU A 243 0.26 -14.27 17.82
CA LEU A 243 0.35 -14.92 16.52
C LEU A 243 -1.04 -14.99 15.89
N ILE A 244 -1.17 -14.53 14.67
CA ILE A 244 -2.41 -14.56 13.89
C ILE A 244 -2.18 -15.47 12.70
N VAL A 245 -3.08 -16.44 12.46
CA VAL A 245 -3.07 -17.28 11.27
C VAL A 245 -4.46 -17.18 10.63
N ALA A 246 -4.51 -16.63 9.44
CA ALA A 246 -5.75 -16.36 8.71
C ALA A 246 -5.71 -16.94 7.30
N GLY A 247 -6.82 -17.43 6.79
CA GLY A 247 -6.93 -17.98 5.46
C GLY A 247 -7.34 -19.45 5.43
N LYS A 248 -6.92 -20.21 4.42
CA LYS A 248 -7.29 -21.62 4.24
C LYS A 248 -6.52 -22.52 5.20
N ILE A 249 -7.00 -22.59 6.42
CA ILE A 249 -6.40 -23.41 7.49
C ILE A 249 -7.41 -24.40 8.07
N ASP A 250 -6.89 -25.53 8.57
CA ASP A 250 -7.58 -26.39 9.52
C ASP A 250 -7.22 -25.95 10.94
N GLU A 251 -8.21 -25.56 11.73
CA GLU A 251 -8.00 -24.97 13.06
C GLU A 251 -7.27 -25.95 13.99
N ALA A 252 -7.68 -27.23 13.99
CA ALA A 252 -7.12 -28.24 14.88
C ALA A 252 -5.67 -28.59 14.52
N LYS A 253 -5.37 -28.73 13.24
CA LYS A 253 -4.00 -28.95 12.76
C LYS A 253 -3.12 -27.74 13.06
N THR A 254 -3.62 -26.55 12.73
CA THR A 254 -2.86 -25.30 12.88
C THR A 254 -2.46 -25.07 14.33
N ILE A 255 -3.40 -25.15 15.27
CA ILE A 255 -3.08 -24.98 16.70
C ILE A 255 -2.13 -26.06 17.22
N GLY A 256 -2.22 -27.29 16.68
CA GLY A 256 -1.29 -28.36 16.96
C GLY A 256 0.14 -28.01 16.53
N TRP A 257 0.32 -27.50 15.32
CA TRP A 257 1.62 -27.06 14.82
C TRP A 257 2.14 -25.83 15.55
N VAL A 258 1.28 -24.86 15.83
CA VAL A 258 1.67 -23.71 16.67
C VAL A 258 2.22 -24.19 18.02
N ASN A 259 1.57 -25.15 18.67
CA ASN A 259 2.07 -25.72 19.92
C ASN A 259 3.39 -26.51 19.73
N GLU A 260 3.52 -27.19 18.60
CA GLU A 260 4.76 -27.93 18.27
C GLU A 260 5.97 -26.97 18.16
N PHE A 261 5.80 -25.81 17.48
CA PHE A 261 6.91 -24.88 17.26
C PHE A 261 7.10 -23.89 18.40
N PHE A 262 6.06 -23.19 18.79
CA PHE A 262 6.12 -22.14 19.82
C PHE A 262 6.01 -22.66 21.25
N GLY A 263 5.32 -23.76 21.48
CA GLY A 263 5.16 -24.33 22.82
C GLY A 263 6.46 -24.81 23.45
N LYS A 264 7.51 -25.06 22.66
CA LYS A 264 8.87 -25.42 23.13
C LYS A 264 9.64 -24.21 23.67
N ILE A 265 9.23 -22.99 23.32
CA ILE A 265 9.86 -21.77 23.81
C ILE A 265 9.45 -21.59 25.27
N PRO A 266 10.41 -21.47 26.19
CA PRO A 266 10.08 -21.35 27.60
C PRO A 266 9.34 -20.05 27.91
N ARG A 267 8.51 -20.09 28.95
CA ARG A 267 7.91 -18.84 29.45
C ARG A 267 9.02 -17.95 29.99
N PRO A 268 9.03 -16.65 29.59
CA PRO A 268 10.04 -15.71 30.07
C PRO A 268 9.98 -15.53 31.58
N THR A 269 11.14 -15.41 32.22
CA THR A 269 11.26 -15.13 33.66
C THR A 269 11.26 -13.63 33.95
N ARG A 270 11.51 -12.78 32.94
CA ARG A 270 11.46 -11.33 33.09
C ARG A 270 10.04 -10.83 33.32
N VAL A 271 9.93 -9.71 34.00
CA VAL A 271 8.67 -8.97 34.15
C VAL A 271 8.78 -7.69 33.34
N LEU A 272 7.88 -7.51 32.36
CA LEU A 272 7.75 -6.25 31.66
C LEU A 272 7.10 -5.22 32.59
N GLN A 273 7.80 -4.17 32.86
CA GLN A 273 7.23 -3.04 33.60
C GLN A 273 6.23 -2.31 32.68
N PRO A 274 5.03 -1.98 33.18
CA PRO A 274 4.10 -1.17 32.39
C PRO A 274 4.70 0.22 32.14
N THR A 275 4.45 0.77 30.97
CA THR A 275 4.75 2.17 30.71
C THR A 275 3.77 3.03 31.53
N TYR A 276 4.30 4.03 32.23
CA TYR A 276 3.53 4.88 33.15
C TYR A 276 3.59 6.36 32.78
N THR A 277 4.31 6.71 31.71
CA THR A 277 4.39 8.08 31.22
C THR A 277 3.04 8.51 30.69
N VAL A 278 2.48 9.54 31.29
CA VAL A 278 1.21 10.14 30.89
C VAL A 278 1.51 11.54 30.36
N GLU A 279 0.98 11.85 29.18
CA GLU A 279 1.09 13.22 28.65
C GLU A 279 0.26 14.16 29.53
N PRO A 280 0.85 15.25 30.05
CA PRO A 280 0.09 16.23 30.81
C PRO A 280 -0.96 16.92 29.92
N VAL A 281 -2.04 17.38 30.56
CA VAL A 281 -3.02 18.22 29.88
C VAL A 281 -2.33 19.43 29.28
N GLN A 282 -2.59 19.70 28.01
CA GLN A 282 -1.98 20.85 27.33
C GLN A 282 -2.48 22.17 27.96
N ASP A 283 -1.57 23.06 28.31
CA ASP A 283 -1.81 24.30 29.06
C ASP A 283 -1.76 25.58 28.23
N GLY A 284 -1.69 25.44 26.92
CA GLY A 284 -1.72 26.56 25.99
C GLY A 284 -1.70 26.12 24.55
N GLU A 285 -2.20 26.96 23.64
CA GLU A 285 -2.08 26.71 22.21
C GLU A 285 -0.61 26.66 21.82
N ARG A 286 -0.25 25.68 21.00
CA ARG A 286 1.11 25.52 20.51
C ARG A 286 1.13 25.77 19.01
N HIS A 287 2.24 26.32 18.54
CA HIS A 287 2.41 26.64 17.13
C HIS A 287 3.75 26.12 16.65
N VAL A 288 3.76 25.50 15.49
CA VAL A 288 4.99 25.17 14.80
C VAL A 288 4.94 25.72 13.39
N VAL A 289 6.01 26.41 13.00
CA VAL A 289 6.15 26.91 11.63
C VAL A 289 7.43 26.32 11.05
N LEU A 290 7.26 25.55 10.00
CA LEU A 290 8.38 25.04 9.22
C LEU A 290 8.63 25.96 8.04
N ARG A 291 9.88 26.37 7.89
CA ARG A 291 10.35 27.08 6.71
C ARG A 291 11.35 26.19 5.99
N ARG A 292 10.95 25.63 4.88
CA ARG A 292 11.78 24.73 4.06
C ARG A 292 11.56 25.04 2.57
N VAL A 293 12.50 24.61 1.76
CA VAL A 293 12.29 24.61 0.32
C VAL A 293 11.15 23.63 -0.02
N GLY A 294 10.17 24.09 -0.77
CA GLY A 294 9.01 23.29 -1.14
C GLY A 294 8.11 24.04 -2.12
N ASP A 295 7.24 23.33 -2.75
CA ASP A 295 6.42 23.84 -3.84
C ASP A 295 4.96 24.03 -3.42
N VAL A 296 4.61 23.54 -2.23
CA VAL A 296 3.29 23.71 -1.63
C VAL A 296 3.39 24.25 -0.22
N GLN A 297 2.42 25.00 0.19
CA GLN A 297 2.22 25.40 1.57
C GLN A 297 1.28 24.38 2.23
N VAL A 298 1.51 24.08 3.51
CA VAL A 298 0.60 23.23 4.28
C VAL A 298 0.21 23.94 5.56
N THR A 299 -1.06 24.00 5.85
CA THR A 299 -1.58 24.42 7.15
C THR A 299 -2.21 23.24 7.86
N SER A 300 -2.03 23.15 9.18
CA SER A 300 -2.57 22.07 9.96
C SER A 300 -3.02 22.49 11.34
N ALA A 301 -3.93 21.69 11.91
CA ALA A 301 -4.36 21.79 13.30
C ALA A 301 -4.55 20.38 13.87
N GLY A 302 -4.03 20.16 15.07
CA GLY A 302 -4.15 18.89 15.76
C GLY A 302 -4.55 19.05 17.21
N TYR A 303 -5.11 18.00 17.79
CA TYR A 303 -5.68 18.00 19.14
C TYR A 303 -5.44 16.66 19.81
N HIS A 304 -5.13 16.66 21.11
CA HIS A 304 -5.15 15.44 21.89
C HIS A 304 -6.57 14.89 21.98
N ILE A 305 -6.70 13.57 21.86
CA ILE A 305 -7.98 12.85 21.90
C ILE A 305 -7.86 11.61 22.80
N PRO A 306 -8.99 11.01 23.19
CA PRO A 306 -8.98 9.76 23.95
C PRO A 306 -8.26 8.63 23.21
N PRO A 307 -7.77 7.62 23.95
CA PRO A 307 -7.17 6.42 23.35
C PRO A 307 -8.16 5.64 22.49
N GLY A 308 -7.66 4.85 21.55
CA GLY A 308 -8.46 4.10 20.58
C GLY A 308 -9.42 3.06 21.17
N GLY A 309 -9.24 2.66 22.44
CA GLY A 309 -10.16 1.79 23.18
C GLY A 309 -11.27 2.54 23.94
N HIS A 310 -11.26 3.87 23.94
CA HIS A 310 -12.24 4.66 24.69
C HIS A 310 -13.60 4.70 23.97
N PRO A 311 -14.74 4.67 24.70
CA PRO A 311 -16.07 4.73 24.08
C PRO A 311 -16.32 5.93 23.17
N ASP A 312 -15.69 7.08 23.44
CA ASP A 312 -15.79 8.28 22.59
C ASP A 312 -15.06 8.17 21.27
N PHE A 313 -14.18 7.17 21.10
CA PHE A 313 -13.30 7.15 19.94
C PHE A 313 -14.05 6.99 18.61
N ALA A 314 -15.16 6.25 18.59
CA ALA A 314 -16.00 6.13 17.39
C ALA A 314 -16.59 7.50 16.98
N ALA A 315 -17.05 8.30 17.94
CA ALA A 315 -17.56 9.64 17.66
C ALA A 315 -16.43 10.60 17.19
N VAL A 316 -15.21 10.45 17.71
CA VAL A 316 -14.03 11.19 17.27
C VAL A 316 -13.68 10.85 15.83
N GLN A 317 -13.74 9.57 15.44
CA GLN A 317 -13.51 9.16 14.04
C GLN A 317 -14.57 9.75 13.09
N VAL A 318 -15.85 9.71 13.51
CA VAL A 318 -16.93 10.32 12.74
C VAL A 318 -16.71 11.83 12.59
N LEU A 319 -16.30 12.51 13.66
CA LEU A 319 -16.01 13.94 13.62
C LEU A 319 -14.90 14.27 12.59
N ALA A 320 -13.82 13.49 12.58
CA ALA A 320 -12.73 13.69 11.60
C ALA A 320 -13.24 13.55 10.16
N ASP A 321 -14.08 12.55 9.89
CA ASP A 321 -14.65 12.34 8.54
C ASP A 321 -15.66 13.44 8.16
N VAL A 322 -16.56 13.83 9.06
CA VAL A 322 -17.51 14.93 8.85
C VAL A 322 -16.78 16.23 8.50
N LEU A 323 -15.58 16.42 9.03
CA LEU A 323 -14.80 17.62 8.74
C LEU A 323 -14.08 17.55 7.40
N THR A 324 -13.58 16.40 6.98
CA THR A 324 -12.59 16.32 5.88
C THR A 324 -13.03 15.51 4.67
N ASN A 325 -14.13 14.76 4.77
CA ASN A 325 -14.52 13.88 3.66
C ASN A 325 -14.88 14.64 2.37
N GLU A 326 -14.31 14.25 1.27
CA GLU A 326 -14.67 14.79 -0.05
C GLU A 326 -15.98 14.14 -0.58
N PRO A 327 -16.93 14.91 -1.10
CA PRO A 327 -17.03 16.38 -1.16
C PRO A 327 -17.83 17.00 0.00
N SER A 328 -18.29 16.18 0.95
CA SER A 328 -19.28 16.56 1.95
C SER A 328 -18.69 17.23 3.19
N GLY A 329 -17.39 17.11 3.40
CA GLY A 329 -16.70 17.58 4.60
C GLY A 329 -16.74 19.09 4.77
N ARG A 330 -16.91 19.54 5.99
CA ARG A 330 -17.03 20.98 6.29
C ARG A 330 -15.76 21.75 5.93
N LEU A 331 -14.60 21.20 6.21
CA LEU A 331 -13.30 21.77 5.80
C LEU A 331 -13.14 21.71 4.29
N TYR A 332 -13.54 20.60 3.67
CA TYR A 332 -13.51 20.51 2.21
C TYR A 332 -14.34 21.62 1.56
N LYS A 333 -15.57 21.81 2.01
CA LYS A 333 -16.46 22.87 1.50
C LYS A 333 -15.89 24.26 1.74
N ALA A 334 -15.32 24.49 2.92
CA ALA A 334 -14.82 25.83 3.26
C ALA A 334 -13.50 26.17 2.57
N LEU A 335 -12.66 25.19 2.26
CA LEU A 335 -11.30 25.40 1.74
C LEU A 335 -11.17 25.04 0.28
N VAL A 336 -11.62 23.83 -0.11
CA VAL A 336 -11.41 23.32 -1.46
C VAL A 336 -12.47 23.86 -2.41
N GLU A 337 -13.75 23.83 -2.02
CA GLU A 337 -14.82 24.37 -2.86
C GLU A 337 -14.72 25.88 -3.08
N THR A 338 -14.12 26.58 -2.12
CA THR A 338 -13.89 28.03 -2.27
C THR A 338 -12.56 28.37 -2.92
N GLY A 339 -11.78 27.34 -3.32
CA GLY A 339 -10.49 27.53 -3.96
C GLY A 339 -9.40 28.10 -3.05
N LYS A 340 -9.52 28.00 -1.73
CA LYS A 340 -8.51 28.49 -0.77
C LYS A 340 -7.43 27.46 -0.51
N ALA A 341 -7.73 26.17 -0.69
CA ALA A 341 -6.80 25.06 -0.65
C ALA A 341 -7.01 24.17 -1.87
N SER A 342 -6.01 23.39 -2.23
CA SER A 342 -6.09 22.36 -3.27
C SER A 342 -6.63 21.05 -2.74
N SER A 343 -6.32 20.75 -1.48
CA SER A 343 -6.78 19.53 -0.81
C SER A 343 -6.98 19.77 0.68
N VAL A 344 -7.76 18.91 1.31
CA VAL A 344 -7.89 18.84 2.76
C VAL A 344 -7.99 17.39 3.19
N GLY A 345 -7.33 17.07 4.29
CA GLY A 345 -7.39 15.74 4.89
C GLY A 345 -7.37 15.81 6.41
N GLY A 346 -7.75 14.71 7.05
CA GLY A 346 -7.67 14.59 8.49
C GLY A 346 -7.93 13.17 8.96
N PHE A 347 -7.41 12.86 10.13
CA PHE A 347 -7.52 11.54 10.76
C PHE A 347 -7.38 11.64 12.28
N ALA A 348 -7.82 10.59 12.96
CA ALA A 348 -7.61 10.38 14.38
C ALA A 348 -6.70 9.17 14.59
N PHE A 349 -5.58 9.34 15.26
CA PHE A 349 -4.69 8.23 15.64
C PHE A 349 -5.32 7.39 16.74
N SER A 350 -5.67 6.16 16.38
CA SER A 350 -6.23 5.16 17.29
C SER A 350 -5.08 4.42 18.00
N LEU A 351 -4.57 5.01 19.09
CA LEU A 351 -3.41 4.50 19.82
C LEU A 351 -3.84 3.87 21.15
N LYS A 352 -2.90 3.20 21.83
CA LYS A 352 -3.14 2.55 23.12
C LYS A 352 -3.37 3.57 24.24
N ASP A 353 -2.56 4.62 24.27
CA ASP A 353 -2.68 5.75 25.20
C ASP A 353 -3.38 6.92 24.49
N PRO A 354 -3.71 8.03 25.17
CA PRO A 354 -4.36 9.17 24.54
C PRO A 354 -3.66 9.62 23.26
N GLY A 355 -4.42 9.57 22.16
CA GLY A 355 -3.92 9.79 20.81
C GLY A 355 -4.06 11.24 20.34
N TYR A 356 -4.08 11.41 19.03
CA TYR A 356 -4.05 12.71 18.39
C TYR A 356 -4.97 12.75 17.16
N MET A 357 -5.73 13.81 17.02
CA MET A 357 -6.52 14.09 15.83
C MET A 357 -5.84 15.21 15.05
N TYR A 358 -5.72 15.05 13.74
CA TYR A 358 -4.95 15.95 12.88
C TYR A 358 -5.76 16.29 11.63
N PHE A 359 -5.74 17.57 11.27
CA PHE A 359 -6.30 18.12 10.04
C PHE A 359 -5.22 18.88 9.31
N ALA A 360 -5.16 18.76 7.99
CA ALA A 360 -4.22 19.50 7.17
C ALA A 360 -4.87 19.90 5.85
N ALA A 361 -4.43 21.02 5.31
CA ALA A 361 -4.81 21.48 3.98
C ALA A 361 -3.57 21.93 3.20
N GLU A 362 -3.50 21.51 1.97
CA GLU A 362 -2.48 21.97 1.03
C GLU A 362 -2.95 23.22 0.32
N VAL A 363 -2.07 24.18 0.22
CA VAL A 363 -2.36 25.49 -0.35
C VAL A 363 -1.33 25.80 -1.42
N LEU A 364 -1.79 26.18 -2.59
CA LEU A 364 -0.93 26.59 -3.69
C LEU A 364 -0.03 27.76 -3.24
N LYS A 365 1.18 27.80 -3.72
CA LYS A 365 2.22 28.75 -3.31
C LYS A 365 1.83 30.22 -3.49
N GLU A 366 1.04 30.49 -4.49
CA GLU A 366 0.53 31.80 -4.83
C GLU A 366 -0.69 32.23 -4.02
N LYS A 367 -1.28 31.36 -3.21
CA LYS A 367 -2.43 31.67 -2.35
C LYS A 367 -1.97 31.94 -0.92
N PRO A 368 -2.61 32.84 -0.17
CA PRO A 368 -2.20 33.15 1.19
C PRO A 368 -2.59 32.00 2.14
N VAL A 369 -1.61 31.23 2.60
CA VAL A 369 -1.82 30.14 3.57
C VAL A 369 -2.46 30.63 4.88
N ALA A 370 -2.21 31.87 5.29
CA ALA A 370 -2.84 32.46 6.45
C ALA A 370 -4.36 32.53 6.36
N GLU A 371 -4.90 32.80 5.19
CA GLU A 371 -6.35 32.79 4.94
C GLU A 371 -6.92 31.37 5.07
N ALA A 372 -6.26 30.39 4.46
CA ALA A 372 -6.67 28.99 4.59
C ALA A 372 -6.61 28.52 6.07
N THR A 373 -5.58 28.94 6.80
CA THR A 373 -5.47 28.66 8.24
C THR A 373 -6.64 29.26 9.02
N GLN A 374 -6.95 30.53 8.79
CA GLN A 374 -8.07 31.21 9.44
C GLN A 374 -9.40 30.50 9.14
N ILE A 375 -9.64 30.12 7.90
CA ILE A 375 -10.85 29.38 7.52
C ILE A 375 -10.91 28.02 8.21
N MET A 376 -9.80 27.27 8.21
CA MET A 376 -9.72 25.98 8.91
C MET A 376 -10.08 26.15 10.38
N LEU A 377 -9.45 27.07 11.08
CA LEU A 377 -9.67 27.31 12.49
C LEU A 377 -11.09 27.80 12.77
N ALA A 378 -11.64 28.66 11.91
CA ALA A 378 -13.02 29.15 12.05
C ALA A 378 -14.05 28.01 11.93
N VAL A 379 -13.84 27.06 11.04
CA VAL A 379 -14.71 25.88 10.92
C VAL A 379 -14.63 25.02 12.19
N LEU A 380 -13.41 24.77 12.71
CA LEU A 380 -13.19 23.93 13.90
C LEU A 380 -13.77 24.58 15.17
N ASP A 381 -13.51 25.87 15.37
CA ASP A 381 -14.00 26.63 16.53
C ASP A 381 -15.53 26.91 16.43
N GLY A 382 -16.05 26.97 15.21
CA GLY A 382 -17.46 27.23 14.90
C GLY A 382 -18.42 26.05 15.14
N LEU A 383 -17.92 24.85 15.42
CA LEU A 383 -18.74 23.65 15.59
C LEU A 383 -19.79 23.76 16.71
N LYS A 384 -19.50 24.55 17.75
CA LYS A 384 -20.48 24.82 18.83
C LYS A 384 -21.68 25.63 18.33
N ALA A 385 -21.43 26.59 17.44
CA ALA A 385 -22.48 27.43 16.85
C ALA A 385 -23.19 26.76 15.67
N GLN A 386 -22.50 25.86 14.99
CA GLN A 386 -23.01 25.09 13.87
C GLN A 386 -22.81 23.58 14.14
N PRO A 387 -23.66 22.97 14.96
CA PRO A 387 -23.54 21.59 15.35
C PRO A 387 -23.55 20.64 14.14
N VAL A 388 -22.86 19.50 14.27
CA VAL A 388 -22.91 18.42 13.30
C VAL A 388 -24.31 17.85 13.25
N THR A 389 -24.81 17.57 12.03
CA THR A 389 -26.16 17.08 11.78
C THR A 389 -26.21 15.55 11.72
N ASP A 390 -27.42 14.98 11.86
CA ASP A 390 -27.63 13.54 11.75
C ASP A 390 -27.26 13.01 10.35
N ASP A 391 -27.50 13.77 9.31
CA ASP A 391 -27.13 13.38 7.93
C ASP A 391 -25.61 13.31 7.74
N GLU A 392 -24.85 14.23 8.33
CA GLU A 392 -23.38 14.20 8.27
C GLU A 392 -22.85 12.97 9.01
N VAL A 393 -23.40 12.67 10.16
CA VAL A 393 -23.03 11.48 10.95
C VAL A 393 -23.41 10.21 10.23
N ALA A 394 -24.60 10.14 9.64
CA ALA A 394 -25.04 8.97 8.90
C ALA A 394 -24.13 8.65 7.70
N ARG A 395 -23.68 9.68 6.97
CA ARG A 395 -22.72 9.51 5.86
C ARG A 395 -21.39 8.94 6.34
N ALA A 396 -20.77 9.56 7.33
CA ALA A 396 -19.49 9.12 7.89
C ALA A 396 -19.61 7.69 8.44
N ARG A 397 -20.64 7.41 9.24
CA ARG A 397 -20.91 6.08 9.79
C ARG A 397 -21.03 5.02 8.71
N ASN A 398 -21.82 5.26 7.65
CA ASN A 398 -21.99 4.31 6.55
C ASN A 398 -20.67 4.02 5.82
N LYS A 399 -19.83 5.04 5.64
CA LYS A 399 -18.50 4.89 5.05
C LYS A 399 -17.59 3.98 5.90
N PHE A 400 -17.55 4.19 7.22
CA PHE A 400 -16.76 3.36 8.13
C PHE A 400 -17.26 1.91 8.16
N LEU A 401 -18.59 1.73 8.25
CA LEU A 401 -19.18 0.39 8.28
C LEU A 401 -18.94 -0.37 6.97
N ARG A 402 -19.10 0.29 5.83
CA ARG A 402 -18.71 -0.27 4.52
C ARG A 402 -17.25 -0.71 4.51
N PHE A 403 -16.34 0.15 4.96
CA PHE A 403 -14.92 -0.18 5.00
C PHE A 403 -14.63 -1.37 5.93
N PHE A 404 -15.28 -1.41 7.09
CA PHE A 404 -15.18 -2.54 8.01
C PHE A 404 -15.60 -3.84 7.31
N GLU A 405 -16.75 -3.88 6.66
CA GLU A 405 -17.25 -5.06 5.97
C GLU A 405 -16.30 -5.50 4.84
N GLN A 406 -15.82 -4.57 4.03
CA GLN A 406 -14.87 -4.87 2.96
C GLN A 406 -13.55 -5.43 3.49
N THR A 407 -13.12 -5.00 4.66
CA THR A 407 -11.92 -5.55 5.31
C THR A 407 -12.20 -6.92 5.90
N TYR A 408 -13.32 -7.07 6.60
CA TYR A 408 -13.70 -8.31 7.27
C TYR A 408 -13.97 -9.46 6.28
N ASN A 409 -14.41 -9.15 5.07
CA ASN A 409 -14.62 -10.12 4.00
C ASN A 409 -13.30 -10.62 3.35
N ASN A 410 -12.16 -10.13 3.79
CA ASN A 410 -10.85 -10.53 3.30
C ASN A 410 -9.95 -10.99 4.45
N SER A 411 -9.76 -12.30 4.57
CA SER A 411 -8.99 -12.91 5.67
C SER A 411 -7.54 -12.42 5.74
N ASP A 412 -6.89 -12.12 4.60
CA ASP A 412 -5.54 -11.56 4.59
C ASP A 412 -5.53 -10.17 5.26
N ARG A 413 -6.51 -9.31 4.93
CA ARG A 413 -6.65 -7.99 5.55
C ARG A 413 -7.04 -8.06 7.03
N VAL A 414 -7.88 -9.03 7.40
CA VAL A 414 -8.20 -9.31 8.80
C VAL A 414 -6.94 -9.70 9.54
N GLY A 415 -6.16 -10.64 8.99
CA GLY A 415 -4.92 -11.12 9.59
C GLY A 415 -3.93 -9.98 9.90
N LEU A 416 -3.89 -8.94 9.06
CA LEU A 416 -3.03 -7.77 9.27
C LEU A 416 -3.68 -6.71 10.17
N GLY A 417 -4.95 -6.41 9.94
CA GLY A 417 -5.66 -5.33 10.63
C GLY A 417 -5.83 -5.55 12.13
N LEU A 418 -5.87 -6.80 12.57
CA LEU A 418 -5.96 -7.15 14.00
C LEU A 418 -4.77 -6.63 14.81
N SER A 419 -3.59 -6.49 14.22
CA SER A 419 -2.39 -5.97 14.90
C SER A 419 -2.63 -4.61 15.56
N GLU A 420 -3.42 -3.73 14.92
CA GLU A 420 -3.72 -2.40 15.44
C GLU A 420 -4.61 -2.44 16.70
N TYR A 421 -5.51 -3.40 16.77
CA TYR A 421 -6.40 -3.55 17.94
C TYR A 421 -5.75 -4.37 19.07
N ILE A 422 -4.92 -5.34 18.71
CA ILE A 422 -4.05 -6.05 19.65
C ILE A 422 -3.15 -5.06 20.39
N ALA A 423 -2.55 -4.11 19.66
CA ALA A 423 -1.70 -3.07 20.23
C ALA A 423 -2.43 -2.19 21.25
N LYS A 424 -3.74 -1.97 21.07
CA LYS A 424 -4.60 -1.23 22.02
C LYS A 424 -4.99 -2.02 23.27
N GLY A 425 -4.70 -3.32 23.30
CA GLY A 425 -4.87 -4.19 24.45
C GLY A 425 -5.71 -5.44 24.21
N ASP A 426 -6.67 -5.42 23.27
CA ASP A 426 -7.50 -6.58 22.97
C ASP A 426 -7.98 -6.55 21.51
N TRP A 427 -7.83 -7.66 20.80
CA TRP A 427 -8.25 -7.78 19.39
C TRP A 427 -9.77 -7.60 19.20
N ARG A 428 -10.57 -7.92 20.19
CA ARG A 428 -12.05 -7.78 20.14
C ARG A 428 -12.51 -6.33 20.08
N LEU A 429 -11.63 -5.38 20.42
CA LEU A 429 -11.89 -3.95 20.23
C LEU A 429 -12.19 -3.62 18.76
N TRP A 430 -11.76 -4.45 17.82
CA TRP A 430 -12.11 -4.28 16.40
C TRP A 430 -13.61 -4.39 16.18
N PHE A 431 -14.24 -5.43 16.72
CA PHE A 431 -15.67 -5.63 16.59
C PHE A 431 -16.46 -4.64 17.47
N LEU A 432 -15.96 -4.40 18.67
CA LEU A 432 -16.58 -3.41 19.56
C LEU A 432 -16.58 -2.00 18.94
N SER A 433 -15.51 -1.61 18.25
CA SER A 433 -15.45 -0.30 17.56
C SER A 433 -16.47 -0.21 16.43
N ARG A 434 -16.73 -1.30 15.70
CA ARG A 434 -17.84 -1.37 14.72
C ARG A 434 -19.19 -1.18 15.40
N ASP A 435 -19.43 -1.93 16.48
CA ASP A 435 -20.72 -1.89 17.18
C ASP A 435 -20.96 -0.54 17.86
N GLN A 436 -19.89 0.12 18.29
CA GLN A 436 -19.94 1.51 18.76
C GLN A 436 -20.23 2.47 17.62
N MET A 437 -19.56 2.30 16.48
CA MET A 437 -19.75 3.12 15.28
C MET A 437 -21.20 3.08 14.78
N GLU A 438 -21.85 1.93 14.82
CA GLU A 438 -23.27 1.79 14.46
C GLU A 438 -24.19 2.68 15.28
N LYS A 439 -23.79 2.98 16.51
CA LYS A 439 -24.62 3.70 17.50
C LYS A 439 -24.28 5.18 17.62
N VAL A 440 -23.23 5.66 16.99
CA VAL A 440 -22.82 7.06 17.08
C VAL A 440 -23.93 7.98 16.60
N THR A 441 -24.26 8.97 17.42
CA THR A 441 -25.27 10.01 17.16
C THR A 441 -24.62 11.38 16.93
N ALA A 442 -25.38 12.32 16.35
CA ALA A 442 -24.92 13.71 16.24
C ALA A 442 -24.66 14.34 17.62
N ALA A 443 -25.42 13.95 18.65
CA ALA A 443 -25.17 14.42 20.00
C ALA A 443 -23.82 13.98 20.55
N ASP A 444 -23.39 12.72 20.26
CA ASP A 444 -22.07 12.22 20.65
C ASP A 444 -20.96 12.97 19.93
N VAL A 445 -21.09 13.16 18.61
CA VAL A 445 -20.11 13.88 17.80
C VAL A 445 -19.96 15.33 18.25
N ASN A 446 -21.07 16.00 18.53
CA ASN A 446 -21.07 17.38 19.05
C ASN A 446 -20.46 17.47 20.45
N ARG A 447 -20.71 16.48 21.32
CA ARG A 447 -20.12 16.41 22.65
C ARG A 447 -18.59 16.24 22.59
N VAL A 448 -18.08 15.34 21.76
CA VAL A 448 -16.63 15.14 21.62
C VAL A 448 -15.97 16.34 20.94
N ALA A 449 -16.64 16.98 19.97
CA ALA A 449 -16.16 18.21 19.37
C ALA A 449 -15.98 19.31 20.42
N ALA A 450 -16.98 19.54 21.27
CA ALA A 450 -16.92 20.53 22.35
C ALA A 450 -15.90 20.17 23.44
N GLY A 451 -15.66 18.87 23.66
CA GLY A 451 -14.71 18.37 24.65
C GLY A 451 -13.25 18.52 24.23
N TYR A 452 -12.93 18.20 22.99
CA TYR A 452 -11.54 18.06 22.54
C TYR A 452 -11.07 19.13 21.56
N LEU A 453 -11.93 19.67 20.69
CA LEU A 453 -11.57 20.75 19.76
C LEU A 453 -11.57 22.12 20.45
N LYS A 454 -10.74 22.23 21.47
CA LYS A 454 -10.55 23.47 22.20
C LYS A 454 -9.26 24.14 21.79
N PRO A 455 -9.20 25.47 21.68
CA PRO A 455 -7.94 26.16 21.40
C PRO A 455 -6.78 25.74 22.32
N SER A 456 -6.99 25.47 23.62
CA SER A 456 -5.94 25.04 24.54
C SER A 456 -5.47 23.59 24.37
N ASN A 457 -6.22 22.79 23.66
CA ASN A 457 -5.82 21.45 23.28
C ASN A 457 -5.24 21.41 21.85
N ARG A 458 -5.01 22.56 21.24
CA ARG A 458 -4.65 22.68 19.84
C ARG A 458 -3.16 22.92 19.65
N THR A 459 -2.59 22.21 18.70
CA THR A 459 -1.27 22.50 18.11
C THR A 459 -1.44 22.77 16.62
N THR A 460 -1.08 23.97 16.19
CA THR A 460 -1.13 24.33 14.75
C THR A 460 0.24 24.21 14.12
N GLY A 461 0.20 23.84 12.85
CA GLY A 461 1.42 23.72 12.05
C GLY A 461 1.31 24.47 10.74
N LEU A 462 2.36 25.11 10.34
CA LEU A 462 2.50 25.71 9.03
C LEU A 462 3.79 25.20 8.38
N PHE A 463 3.64 24.64 7.21
CA PHE A 463 4.74 24.49 6.29
C PHE A 463 4.65 25.63 5.28
N VAL A 464 5.59 26.55 5.38
CA VAL A 464 5.67 27.72 4.52
C VAL A 464 6.94 27.56 3.72
N PRO A 465 6.83 27.44 2.41
CA PRO A 465 7.98 27.76 1.59
C PRO A 465 8.40 29.16 1.99
N ASP A 466 8.96 29.19 2.84
CA ASP A 466 9.15 30.24 3.80
C ASP A 466 8.19 31.19 3.84
N ALA A 467 4.09 31.04 9.99
CA ALA A 467 2.83 31.30 11.53
C ALA A 467 2.24 31.05 12.65
N ALA A 468 -2.28 29.83 18.87
CA ALA A 468 -3.02 29.82 20.27
C ALA A 468 -3.68 28.79 21.28
N PRO A 469 -4.70 27.69 23.01
CA PRO A 469 -5.35 27.26 24.03
C PRO A 469 -6.10 26.59 25.09
N ASP A 470 -7.26 25.88 25.34
CA ASP A 470 -8.12 25.59 26.49
C ASP A 470 -7.87 24.13 26.91
N ARG A 471 -8.11 23.74 28.12
CA ARG A 471 -7.70 22.42 28.60
C ARG A 471 -8.78 21.39 28.35
N ALA A 472 -8.55 20.36 27.55
CA ALA A 472 -9.41 19.19 27.42
C ALA A 472 -9.02 18.13 28.47
N ALA A 473 -10.00 17.64 29.23
CA ALA A 473 -9.78 16.46 30.06
C ALA A 473 -9.77 15.23 29.15
N ILE A 474 -8.59 14.63 28.90
CA ILE A 474 -8.46 13.40 28.12
C ILE A 474 -8.61 12.19 29.04
N PRO A 475 -9.66 11.38 28.88
CA PRO A 475 -9.86 10.23 29.76
C PRO A 475 -8.82 9.14 29.54
N GLN A 476 -8.54 8.39 30.59
CA GLN A 476 -7.70 7.20 30.48
C GLN A 476 -8.44 6.07 29.74
N PRO A 477 -7.71 5.14 29.12
CA PRO A 477 -8.35 4.01 28.45
C PRO A 477 -9.10 3.14 29.47
N PRO A 478 -10.35 2.77 29.19
CA PRO A 478 -11.06 1.80 30.03
C PRO A 478 -10.35 0.43 29.90
N ASP A 479 -10.46 -0.38 30.95
CA ASP A 479 -10.02 -1.76 30.88
C ASP A 479 -10.82 -2.52 29.81
N PRO A 480 -10.19 -3.08 28.76
CA PRO A 480 -10.89 -3.85 27.74
C PRO A 480 -11.70 -5.02 28.33
N ALA A 481 -11.23 -5.63 29.41
CA ALA A 481 -11.95 -6.71 30.08
C ALA A 481 -13.31 -6.26 30.66
N VAL A 482 -13.40 -5.01 31.11
CA VAL A 482 -14.65 -4.42 31.65
C VAL A 482 -15.65 -4.15 30.53
N ILE A 483 -15.19 -3.51 29.44
CA ILE A 483 -16.10 -3.12 28.34
C ILE A 483 -16.49 -4.31 27.46
N LEU A 484 -15.71 -5.39 27.49
CA LEU A 484 -15.97 -6.61 26.71
C LEU A 484 -16.62 -7.73 27.52
N LYS A 485 -16.90 -7.51 28.82
CA LYS A 485 -17.35 -8.56 29.73
C LYS A 485 -18.54 -9.37 29.20
N ASP A 486 -19.52 -8.69 28.62
CA ASP A 486 -20.77 -9.31 28.12
C ASP A 486 -20.84 -9.28 26.58
N TYR A 487 -19.72 -8.93 25.91
CA TYR A 487 -19.69 -8.79 24.47
C TYR A 487 -19.59 -10.14 23.77
N GLN A 488 -20.59 -10.48 22.97
CA GLN A 488 -20.67 -11.74 22.22
C GLN A 488 -20.32 -11.59 20.73
N GLY A 489 -20.26 -10.36 20.23
CA GLY A 489 -20.12 -10.08 18.81
C GLY A 489 -21.40 -10.33 18.00
N LYS A 490 -21.30 -10.31 16.70
CA LYS A 490 -22.37 -10.68 15.75
C LYS A 490 -22.16 -12.10 15.24
N GLN A 491 -23.19 -12.63 14.59
CA GLN A 491 -23.07 -13.93 13.92
C GLN A 491 -21.95 -13.87 12.87
N ALA A 492 -21.14 -14.91 12.81
CA ALA A 492 -20.09 -15.03 11.80
C ALA A 492 -20.69 -15.05 10.39
N LEU A 493 -20.00 -14.42 9.45
CA LEU A 493 -20.40 -14.46 8.04
C LEU A 493 -20.37 -15.89 7.50
N LYS A 494 -21.28 -16.17 6.54
CA LYS A 494 -21.32 -17.44 5.85
C LYS A 494 -19.96 -17.74 5.21
N GLN A 495 -19.48 -18.96 5.40
CA GLN A 495 -18.26 -19.45 4.78
C GLN A 495 -18.40 -19.47 3.26
N ALA A 496 -17.31 -19.17 2.59
CA ALA A 496 -17.22 -19.25 1.14
C ALA A 496 -16.81 -20.66 0.65
N GLU A 497 -16.85 -20.88 -0.64
CA GLU A 497 -16.34 -22.13 -1.23
C GLU A 497 -14.81 -22.18 -1.18
N VAL A 498 -14.26 -23.40 -1.23
CA VAL A 498 -12.84 -23.62 -1.50
C VAL A 498 -12.59 -23.43 -2.99
N PHE A 499 -11.85 -22.38 -3.34
CA PHE A 499 -11.56 -22.03 -4.72
C PHE A 499 -10.17 -22.52 -5.15
N ASP A 500 -10.10 -23.29 -6.24
CA ASP A 500 -8.85 -23.70 -6.87
C ASP A 500 -8.38 -22.60 -7.84
N PRO A 501 -7.21 -21.93 -7.60
CA PRO A 501 -6.68 -20.86 -8.47
C PRO A 501 -5.93 -21.39 -9.69
N SER A 502 -5.98 -22.69 -9.99
CA SER A 502 -5.32 -23.22 -11.18
C SER A 502 -5.91 -22.64 -12.45
N PRO A 503 -5.09 -22.39 -13.49
CA PRO A 503 -5.60 -21.92 -14.78
C PRO A 503 -6.73 -22.78 -15.35
N ALA A 504 -6.60 -24.10 -15.26
CA ALA A 504 -7.60 -25.04 -15.79
C ALA A 504 -8.96 -24.89 -15.09
N ASN A 505 -8.99 -24.76 -13.76
CA ASN A 505 -10.23 -24.53 -13.04
C ASN A 505 -10.84 -23.19 -13.40
N ILE A 506 -10.04 -22.12 -13.47
CA ILE A 506 -10.54 -20.79 -13.83
C ILE A 506 -11.12 -20.81 -15.25
N VAL A 507 -10.43 -21.41 -16.24
CA VAL A 507 -10.93 -21.53 -17.62
C VAL A 507 -12.25 -22.28 -17.66
N SER A 508 -12.35 -23.42 -16.97
CA SER A 508 -13.57 -24.23 -16.97
C SER A 508 -14.78 -23.54 -16.35
N ARG A 509 -14.55 -22.61 -15.41
CA ARG A 509 -15.59 -21.85 -14.69
C ARG A 509 -15.90 -20.50 -15.31
N THR A 510 -15.02 -19.99 -16.15
CA THR A 510 -15.19 -18.68 -16.78
C THR A 510 -16.12 -18.80 -17.99
N ARG A 511 -17.12 -17.92 -18.03
CA ARG A 511 -18.03 -17.80 -19.16
C ARG A 511 -17.81 -16.46 -19.83
N SER A 512 -17.50 -16.47 -21.12
CA SER A 512 -17.29 -15.26 -21.92
C SER A 512 -18.27 -15.22 -23.07
N GLU A 513 -18.88 -14.08 -23.31
CA GLU A 513 -19.84 -13.85 -24.40
C GLU A 513 -19.70 -12.41 -24.90
N THR A 514 -20.28 -12.14 -26.07
CA THR A 514 -20.31 -10.81 -26.67
C THR A 514 -21.72 -10.25 -26.63
N PHE A 515 -21.90 -9.03 -26.13
CA PHE A 515 -23.17 -8.31 -26.20
C PHE A 515 -23.47 -7.83 -27.64
N PRO A 516 -24.75 -7.69 -28.00
CA PRO A 516 -25.14 -6.97 -29.21
C PRO A 516 -24.50 -5.56 -29.17
N GLY A 517 -23.66 -5.24 -30.17
CA GLY A 517 -22.91 -3.99 -30.23
C GLY A 517 -21.40 -4.14 -30.02
N GLY A 518 -20.90 -5.35 -29.74
CA GLY A 518 -19.47 -5.67 -29.75
C GLY A 518 -18.74 -5.53 -28.42
N ALA A 519 -19.45 -5.23 -27.33
CA ALA A 519 -18.88 -5.30 -25.98
C ALA A 519 -18.77 -6.76 -25.52
N GLU A 520 -17.68 -7.10 -24.87
CA GLU A 520 -17.37 -8.46 -24.41
C GLU A 520 -17.39 -8.55 -22.89
N TYR A 521 -17.87 -9.66 -22.35
CA TYR A 521 -17.80 -9.88 -20.92
C TYR A 521 -17.31 -11.29 -20.54
N SER A 522 -16.74 -11.37 -19.35
CA SER A 522 -16.23 -12.60 -18.76
C SER A 522 -16.71 -12.72 -17.31
N PHE A 523 -17.42 -13.80 -16.99
CA PHE A 523 -18.00 -14.06 -15.68
C PHE A 523 -17.35 -15.27 -15.03
N LEU A 524 -16.88 -15.10 -13.80
CA LEU A 524 -16.43 -16.15 -12.92
C LEU A 524 -17.20 -16.08 -11.61
N SER A 525 -18.33 -16.78 -11.58
CA SER A 525 -19.16 -16.86 -10.39
C SER A 525 -18.60 -17.88 -9.40
N LYS A 526 -18.45 -17.44 -8.15
CA LYS A 526 -18.02 -18.29 -7.03
C LYS A 526 -18.53 -17.73 -5.72
N SER A 527 -18.81 -18.61 -4.75
CA SER A 527 -19.21 -18.17 -3.42
C SER A 527 -18.00 -17.53 -2.72
N THR A 528 -18.19 -16.30 -2.23
CA THR A 528 -17.15 -15.54 -1.49
C THR A 528 -17.64 -15.23 -0.09
N ARG A 529 -16.70 -15.02 0.84
CA ARG A 529 -17.05 -14.58 2.18
C ARG A 529 -17.69 -13.18 2.12
N GLY A 530 -18.86 -13.04 2.75
CA GLY A 530 -19.63 -11.80 2.71
C GLY A 530 -20.19 -11.45 1.34
N SER A 531 -20.29 -12.46 0.45
CA SER A 531 -20.81 -12.33 -0.91
C SER A 531 -20.19 -11.18 -1.70
N SER A 532 -18.85 -11.00 -1.55
CA SER A 532 -18.10 -9.97 -2.25
C SER A 532 -18.01 -10.23 -3.75
N VAL A 533 -18.02 -9.14 -4.52
CA VAL A 533 -17.89 -9.18 -5.99
C VAL A 533 -16.95 -8.08 -6.45
N ASN A 534 -16.08 -8.44 -7.38
CA ASN A 534 -15.22 -7.48 -8.07
C ASN A 534 -15.60 -7.41 -9.55
N LEU A 535 -15.68 -6.21 -10.08
CA LEU A 535 -15.93 -5.98 -11.50
C LEU A 535 -14.88 -5.00 -12.04
N THR A 536 -14.31 -5.30 -13.19
CA THR A 536 -13.48 -4.38 -13.96
C THR A 536 -14.09 -4.27 -15.36
N MET A 537 -14.40 -3.03 -15.78
CA MET A 537 -14.85 -2.73 -17.12
C MET A 537 -13.90 -1.73 -17.76
N THR A 538 -13.54 -1.94 -19.01
CA THR A 538 -12.69 -1.03 -19.78
C THR A 538 -13.41 -0.60 -21.05
N LEU A 539 -13.68 0.69 -21.18
CA LEU A 539 -14.13 1.29 -22.42
C LEU A 539 -12.91 1.67 -23.27
N ARG A 540 -13.01 1.49 -24.57
CA ARG A 540 -11.96 1.87 -25.51
C ARG A 540 -12.48 2.95 -26.45
N VAL A 541 -11.68 3.99 -26.65
CA VAL A 541 -12.13 5.21 -27.31
C VAL A 541 -11.14 5.68 -28.39
N GLY A 542 -11.67 6.17 -29.49
CA GLY A 542 -10.92 6.87 -30.52
C GLY A 542 -9.86 6.05 -31.24
N SER A 543 -9.13 6.76 -32.08
CA SER A 543 -7.98 6.26 -32.85
C SER A 543 -6.79 7.18 -32.63
N LEU A 544 -5.60 6.80 -33.10
CA LEU A 544 -4.42 7.66 -33.06
C LEU A 544 -4.72 9.05 -33.68
N ALA A 545 -5.34 9.07 -34.85
CA ALA A 545 -5.68 10.31 -35.56
C ALA A 545 -6.75 11.14 -34.84
N SER A 546 -7.79 10.49 -34.30
CA SER A 546 -8.90 11.21 -33.66
C SER A 546 -8.54 11.77 -32.27
N LEU A 547 -7.53 11.19 -31.60
CA LEU A 547 -7.02 11.62 -30.29
C LEU A 547 -5.85 12.59 -30.37
N GLU A 548 -5.40 12.95 -31.57
CA GLU A 548 -4.30 13.89 -31.75
C GLU A 548 -4.52 15.18 -30.95
N GLY A 549 -3.58 15.51 -30.06
CA GLY A 549 -3.62 16.69 -29.18
C GLY A 549 -4.70 16.66 -28.08
N LYS A 550 -5.36 15.51 -27.82
CA LYS A 550 -6.46 15.43 -26.86
C LYS A 550 -6.13 14.63 -25.58
N ALA A 551 -4.85 14.30 -25.33
CA ALA A 551 -4.44 13.50 -24.17
C ALA A 551 -5.03 14.05 -22.85
N THR A 552 -4.79 15.32 -22.54
CA THR A 552 -5.27 15.96 -21.30
C THR A 552 -6.79 16.07 -21.23
N VAL A 553 -7.46 16.30 -22.37
CA VAL A 553 -8.94 16.33 -22.44
C VAL A 553 -9.49 14.94 -22.12
N ALA A 554 -8.91 13.88 -22.68
CA ALA A 554 -9.31 12.49 -22.42
C ALA A 554 -9.17 12.15 -20.94
N GLU A 555 -8.04 12.50 -20.35
CA GLU A 555 -7.72 12.25 -18.95
C GLU A 555 -8.67 12.98 -18.00
N LEU A 556 -8.86 14.30 -18.20
CA LEU A 556 -9.75 15.09 -17.37
C LEU A 556 -11.23 14.71 -17.60
N THR A 557 -11.62 14.28 -18.81
CA THR A 557 -12.96 13.74 -19.03
C THR A 557 -13.22 12.52 -18.17
N ALA A 558 -12.30 11.55 -18.16
CA ALA A 558 -12.42 10.34 -17.34
C ALA A 558 -12.47 10.66 -15.83
N ALA A 559 -11.63 11.59 -15.37
CA ALA A 559 -11.60 12.02 -13.96
C ALA A 559 -12.87 12.75 -13.53
N MET A 560 -13.50 13.47 -14.47
CA MET A 560 -14.72 14.24 -14.21
C MET A 560 -16.03 13.45 -14.28
N LEU A 561 -16.03 12.20 -14.81
CA LEU A 561 -17.26 11.40 -14.94
C LEU A 561 -18.03 11.27 -13.63
N ARG A 562 -17.34 11.02 -12.53
CA ARG A 562 -17.95 10.84 -11.20
C ARG A 562 -18.33 12.16 -10.51
N ARG A 563 -17.95 13.30 -11.05
CA ARG A 563 -18.14 14.60 -10.39
C ARG A 563 -19.52 15.23 -10.63
N GLY A 564 -20.46 14.46 -11.19
CA GLY A 564 -21.85 14.80 -11.32
C GLY A 564 -22.50 14.28 -12.61
N THR A 565 -23.72 13.81 -12.48
CA THR A 565 -24.58 13.34 -13.58
C THR A 565 -25.82 14.22 -13.70
N LYS A 566 -26.66 13.96 -14.70
CA LYS A 566 -27.98 14.62 -14.81
C LYS A 566 -28.87 14.35 -13.60
N ASN A 567 -28.66 13.22 -12.91
CA ASN A 567 -29.54 12.73 -11.87
C ASN A 567 -28.95 12.87 -10.47
N ARG A 568 -27.61 13.03 -10.36
CA ARG A 568 -26.86 12.97 -9.10
C ARG A 568 -25.72 13.96 -9.06
N THR A 569 -25.56 14.64 -7.94
CA THR A 569 -24.33 15.36 -7.61
C THR A 569 -23.22 14.39 -7.20
N LEU A 570 -21.97 14.85 -7.15
CA LEU A 570 -20.83 14.08 -6.62
C LEU A 570 -21.13 13.56 -5.20
N GLN A 571 -21.71 14.39 -4.34
CA GLN A 571 -22.07 13.98 -2.98
C GLN A 571 -23.12 12.86 -2.99
N GLN A 572 -24.18 13.00 -3.78
CA GLN A 572 -25.22 11.96 -3.88
C GLN A 572 -24.66 10.64 -4.42
N ILE A 573 -23.77 10.69 -5.41
CA ILE A 573 -23.07 9.49 -5.91
C ILE A 573 -22.31 8.81 -4.77
N ASN A 574 -21.54 9.57 -4.00
CA ASN A 574 -20.78 9.00 -2.89
C ASN A 574 -21.70 8.46 -1.79
N ASP A 575 -22.73 9.21 -1.39
CA ASP A 575 -23.68 8.80 -0.37
C ASP A 575 -24.45 7.51 -0.76
N GLU A 576 -24.86 7.39 -2.01
CA GLU A 576 -25.54 6.20 -2.53
C GLU A 576 -24.60 5.00 -2.59
N LEU A 577 -23.36 5.19 -3.05
CA LEU A 577 -22.36 4.12 -3.07
C LEU A 577 -21.99 3.66 -1.65
N ASP A 578 -21.93 4.58 -0.68
CA ASP A 578 -21.67 4.25 0.72
C ASP A 578 -22.83 3.45 1.33
N LYS A 579 -24.08 3.82 1.06
CA LYS A 579 -25.27 3.05 1.45
C LYS A 579 -25.26 1.64 0.86
N LEU A 580 -24.80 1.50 -0.38
CA LEU A 580 -24.64 0.22 -1.07
C LEU A 580 -23.37 -0.52 -0.65
N LYS A 581 -22.56 0.02 0.28
CA LYS A 581 -21.30 -0.58 0.70
C LYS A 581 -20.39 -0.92 -0.47
N SER A 582 -20.47 -0.12 -1.52
CA SER A 582 -19.77 -0.33 -2.78
C SER A 582 -18.69 0.73 -3.00
N SER A 583 -17.61 0.33 -3.61
CA SER A 583 -16.59 1.26 -4.09
C SER A 583 -16.51 1.23 -5.61
N VAL A 584 -16.53 2.40 -6.22
CA VAL A 584 -16.42 2.57 -7.67
C VAL A 584 -15.24 3.50 -7.96
N GLY A 585 -14.25 3.01 -8.68
CA GLY A 585 -13.15 3.80 -9.22
C GLY A 585 -13.33 3.97 -10.72
N ILE A 586 -13.29 5.21 -11.22
CA ILE A 586 -13.31 5.51 -12.67
C ILE A 586 -12.12 6.39 -12.97
N GLY A 587 -11.38 6.04 -14.00
CA GLY A 587 -10.24 6.83 -14.46
C GLY A 587 -9.74 6.31 -15.80
N GLY A 588 -8.89 7.07 -16.44
CA GLY A 588 -8.35 6.69 -17.73
C GLY A 588 -7.63 7.84 -18.40
N GLY A 589 -7.20 7.59 -19.61
CA GLY A 589 -6.51 8.54 -20.48
C GLY A 589 -6.13 7.85 -21.78
N GLY A 590 -5.70 8.62 -22.76
CA GLY A 590 -5.43 8.07 -24.08
C GLY A 590 -6.67 7.33 -24.65
N GLN A 591 -6.51 6.06 -24.92
CA GLN A 591 -7.56 5.23 -25.55
C GLN A 591 -8.39 4.41 -24.57
N THR A 592 -8.22 4.53 -23.27
CA THR A 592 -8.91 3.66 -22.30
C THR A 592 -9.55 4.44 -21.16
N VAL A 593 -10.73 3.98 -20.74
CA VAL A 593 -11.39 4.39 -19.51
C VAL A 593 -11.74 3.13 -18.73
N SER A 594 -11.21 3.01 -17.53
CA SER A 594 -11.41 1.86 -16.66
C SER A 594 -12.39 2.18 -15.55
N VAL A 595 -13.32 1.24 -15.31
CA VAL A 595 -14.26 1.25 -14.19
C VAL A 595 -13.96 0.04 -13.34
N ASN A 596 -13.65 0.26 -12.07
CA ASN A 596 -13.39 -0.80 -11.11
C ASN A 596 -14.41 -0.74 -9.99
N ILE A 597 -15.10 -1.83 -9.73
CA ILE A 597 -16.15 -1.93 -8.73
C ILE A 597 -15.76 -3.03 -7.73
N ASN A 598 -15.90 -2.73 -6.44
CA ASN A 598 -15.95 -3.72 -5.40
C ASN A 598 -17.28 -3.55 -4.65
N SER A 599 -18.07 -4.61 -4.56
CA SER A 599 -19.43 -4.59 -4.03
C SER A 599 -19.78 -5.94 -3.39
N THR A 600 -21.04 -6.13 -3.08
CA THR A 600 -21.60 -7.41 -2.65
C THR A 600 -22.67 -7.88 -3.65
N ARG A 601 -23.03 -9.16 -3.57
CA ARG A 601 -24.07 -9.76 -4.42
C ARG A 601 -25.36 -8.93 -4.48
N GLU A 602 -25.82 -8.44 -3.34
CA GLU A 602 -27.06 -7.67 -3.23
C GLU A 602 -26.94 -6.28 -3.85
N ASN A 603 -25.77 -5.69 -3.75
CA ASN A 603 -25.55 -4.29 -4.05
C ASN A 603 -24.92 -4.04 -5.43
N LEU A 604 -24.43 -5.10 -6.11
CA LEU A 604 -23.76 -4.94 -7.40
C LEU A 604 -24.68 -4.34 -8.48
N VAL A 605 -25.90 -4.84 -8.59
CA VAL A 605 -26.85 -4.34 -9.61
C VAL A 605 -27.23 -2.87 -9.35
N PRO A 606 -27.67 -2.47 -8.15
CA PRO A 606 -27.86 -1.04 -7.84
C PRO A 606 -26.62 -0.19 -8.06
N THR A 607 -25.42 -0.73 -7.78
CA THR A 607 -24.15 -0.03 -8.06
C THR A 607 -23.95 0.17 -9.56
N LEU A 608 -24.28 -0.83 -10.37
CA LEU A 608 -24.20 -0.74 -11.82
C LEU A 608 -25.16 0.29 -12.41
N GLU A 609 -26.34 0.50 -11.80
CA GLU A 609 -27.26 1.58 -12.20
C GLU A 609 -26.64 2.96 -12.01
N ILE A 610 -25.95 3.17 -10.86
CA ILE A 610 -25.21 4.40 -10.61
C ILE A 610 -24.06 4.55 -11.62
N VAL A 611 -23.32 3.49 -11.88
CA VAL A 611 -22.23 3.49 -12.87
C VAL A 611 -22.76 3.78 -14.27
N GLY A 612 -23.90 3.21 -14.64
CA GLY A 612 -24.56 3.49 -15.90
C GLY A 612 -24.92 4.97 -16.05
N ASP A 613 -25.43 5.58 -14.99
CA ASP A 613 -25.73 7.03 -14.97
C ASP A 613 -24.45 7.87 -15.09
N ILE A 614 -23.39 7.51 -14.35
CA ILE A 614 -22.08 8.17 -14.42
C ILE A 614 -21.51 8.12 -15.85
N LEU A 615 -21.57 6.97 -16.50
CA LEU A 615 -20.95 6.78 -17.80
C LEU A 615 -21.76 7.44 -18.93
N ARG A 616 -23.08 7.41 -18.84
CA ARG A 616 -23.96 7.86 -19.93
C ARG A 616 -24.49 9.28 -19.79
N ASN A 617 -24.57 9.79 -18.57
CA ASN A 617 -25.22 11.07 -18.27
C ASN A 617 -24.35 12.08 -17.51
N PRO A 618 -23.00 12.12 -17.66
CA PRO A 618 -22.20 13.09 -16.95
C PRO A 618 -22.55 14.50 -17.40
N VAL A 619 -22.53 15.47 -16.46
CA VAL A 619 -22.85 16.87 -16.77
C VAL A 619 -21.64 17.80 -16.77
N PHE A 620 -20.52 17.33 -16.20
CA PHE A 620 -19.27 18.09 -16.11
C PHE A 620 -19.50 19.50 -15.52
N PRO A 621 -19.79 19.63 -14.21
CA PRO A 621 -20.01 20.95 -13.63
C PRO A 621 -18.76 21.81 -13.67
N ASP A 622 -18.89 23.11 -14.01
CA ASP A 622 -17.75 24.03 -14.06
C ASP A 622 -17.00 24.16 -12.73
N ALA A 623 -17.74 24.20 -11.61
CA ALA A 623 -17.16 24.25 -10.29
C ALA A 623 -16.30 23.01 -9.98
N GLU A 624 -16.74 21.83 -10.41
CA GLU A 624 -15.99 20.59 -10.20
C GLU A 624 -14.75 20.51 -11.10
N LEU A 625 -14.83 21.02 -12.34
CA LEU A 625 -13.65 21.13 -13.21
C LEU A 625 -12.62 22.10 -12.62
N THR A 626 -13.06 23.20 -12.02
CA THR A 626 -12.17 24.17 -11.38
C THR A 626 -11.42 23.53 -10.22
N LYS A 627 -12.12 22.78 -9.35
CA LYS A 627 -11.50 22.04 -8.25
C LYS A 627 -10.50 20.99 -8.76
N LEU A 628 -10.92 20.16 -9.72
CA LEU A 628 -10.03 19.16 -10.31
C LEU A 628 -8.80 19.80 -10.95
N ARG A 629 -8.97 20.91 -11.62
CA ARG A 629 -7.86 21.66 -12.23
C ARG A 629 -6.86 22.12 -11.15
N ASP A 630 -7.36 22.71 -10.06
CA ASP A 630 -6.51 23.17 -8.95
C ASP A 630 -5.78 21.99 -8.28
N GLU A 631 -6.46 20.85 -8.06
CA GLU A 631 -5.86 19.62 -7.56
C GLU A 631 -4.72 19.13 -8.46
N VAL A 632 -4.98 19.06 -9.78
CA VAL A 632 -3.99 18.55 -10.75
C VAL A 632 -2.81 19.52 -10.88
N LEU A 633 -3.06 20.83 -10.88
CA LEU A 633 -1.99 21.83 -10.93
C LEU A 633 -1.11 21.78 -9.67
N ALA A 634 -1.70 21.63 -8.50
CA ALA A 634 -0.92 21.45 -7.26
C ALA A 634 -0.05 20.19 -7.31
N ALA A 635 -0.61 19.09 -7.79
CA ALA A 635 0.15 17.84 -7.96
C ALA A 635 1.31 17.99 -8.97
N ILE A 636 1.11 18.73 -10.07
CA ILE A 636 2.16 19.02 -11.04
C ILE A 636 3.27 19.87 -10.41
N GLU A 637 2.93 20.90 -9.65
CA GLU A 637 3.92 21.73 -8.96
C GLU A 637 4.72 20.92 -7.92
N GLN A 638 4.08 20.04 -7.16
CA GLN A 638 4.76 19.13 -6.24
C GLN A 638 5.75 18.21 -6.99
N GLN A 639 5.32 17.64 -8.11
CA GLN A 639 6.17 16.75 -8.91
C GLN A 639 7.35 17.46 -9.56
N ARG A 640 7.26 18.76 -9.79
CA ARG A 640 8.29 19.58 -10.43
C ARG A 640 9.63 19.59 -9.67
N SER A 641 9.59 19.43 -8.37
CA SER A 641 10.78 19.38 -7.53
C SER A 641 11.14 17.96 -7.06
N GLU A 642 10.28 16.95 -7.33
CA GLU A 642 10.49 15.59 -6.87
C GLU A 642 11.46 14.82 -7.78
N PRO A 643 12.61 14.33 -7.26
CA PRO A 643 13.62 13.63 -8.05
C PRO A 643 13.05 12.44 -8.84
N GLN A 644 12.13 11.68 -8.22
CA GLN A 644 11.50 10.53 -8.86
C GLN A 644 10.62 10.92 -10.05
N ALA A 645 9.81 11.97 -9.90
CA ALA A 645 8.93 12.43 -10.96
C ALA A 645 9.71 13.01 -12.15
N ILE A 646 10.77 13.77 -11.84
CA ILE A 646 11.67 14.35 -12.83
C ILE A 646 12.41 13.26 -13.61
N ALA A 647 13.00 12.28 -12.90
CA ALA A 647 13.71 11.18 -13.56
C ALA A 647 12.77 10.32 -14.42
N ALA A 648 11.56 10.03 -13.93
CA ALA A 648 10.56 9.25 -14.65
C ALA A 648 10.06 10.00 -15.90
N GLN A 649 9.78 11.29 -15.81
CA GLN A 649 9.37 12.09 -16.95
C GLN A 649 10.47 12.12 -18.02
N GLU A 650 11.71 12.34 -17.59
CA GLU A 650 12.83 12.45 -18.52
C GLU A 650 13.19 11.12 -19.20
N ILE A 651 13.22 10.00 -18.45
CA ILE A 651 13.50 8.71 -19.07
C ILE A 651 12.40 8.33 -20.08
N ASN A 652 11.13 8.61 -19.76
CA ASN A 652 10.03 8.35 -20.68
C ASN A 652 10.12 9.20 -21.95
N ARG A 653 10.58 10.45 -21.85
CA ARG A 653 10.80 11.30 -23.04
C ARG A 653 11.95 10.80 -23.91
N ILE A 654 12.96 10.20 -23.30
CA ILE A 654 14.10 9.59 -24.03
C ILE A 654 13.66 8.30 -24.71
N THR A 655 13.02 7.40 -23.95
CA THR A 655 12.68 6.05 -24.45
C THR A 655 11.43 6.01 -25.33
N SER A 656 10.53 7.01 -25.19
CA SER A 656 9.27 7.05 -25.94
C SER A 656 9.08 8.42 -26.62
N PRO A 657 9.88 8.73 -27.66
CA PRO A 657 9.88 10.04 -28.33
C PRO A 657 8.72 10.19 -29.32
N TYR A 658 7.50 10.07 -28.81
CA TYR A 658 6.30 10.27 -29.64
C TYR A 658 6.22 11.68 -30.24
N PRO A 659 5.63 11.85 -31.44
CA PRO A 659 5.45 13.15 -32.09
C PRO A 659 4.66 14.14 -31.21
N ALA A 660 4.83 15.43 -31.46
CA ALA A 660 4.31 16.51 -30.61
C ALA A 660 2.81 16.46 -30.32
N LYS A 661 2.00 15.93 -31.25
CA LYS A 661 0.54 15.83 -31.07
C LYS A 661 0.05 14.42 -30.72
N ASP A 662 0.94 13.44 -30.68
CA ASP A 662 0.56 12.10 -30.28
C ASP A 662 0.08 12.10 -28.82
N PHE A 663 -1.07 11.50 -28.55
CA PHE A 663 -1.66 11.48 -27.21
C PHE A 663 -0.80 10.71 -26.19
N ARG A 664 0.17 9.90 -26.63
CA ARG A 664 1.10 9.12 -25.78
C ARG A 664 2.36 9.91 -25.43
N ARG A 665 2.58 11.06 -26.05
CA ARG A 665 3.76 11.89 -25.80
C ARG A 665 3.84 12.32 -24.33
N THR A 666 4.97 12.11 -23.71
CA THR A 666 5.25 12.59 -22.35
C THR A 666 5.48 14.10 -22.38
N LEU A 667 4.53 14.85 -21.82
CA LEU A 667 4.60 16.31 -21.71
C LEU A 667 5.57 16.72 -20.60
N SER A 668 6.23 17.87 -20.74
CA SER A 668 6.92 18.51 -19.61
C SER A 668 5.91 19.01 -18.57
N PHE A 669 6.36 19.30 -17.35
CA PHE A 669 5.48 19.85 -16.30
C PHE A 669 4.82 21.18 -16.74
N ASP A 670 5.55 22.03 -17.47
CA ASP A 670 5.00 23.26 -18.03
C ASP A 670 3.92 23.00 -19.08
N GLU A 671 4.18 22.05 -19.99
CA GLU A 671 3.22 21.65 -21.00
C GLU A 671 1.98 21.01 -20.37
N GLN A 672 2.15 20.17 -19.33
CA GLN A 672 1.05 19.58 -18.57
C GLN A 672 0.20 20.65 -17.89
N ALA A 673 0.82 21.57 -17.17
CA ALA A 673 0.13 22.66 -16.50
C ALA A 673 -0.61 23.55 -17.48
N ALA A 674 0.01 23.90 -18.62
CA ALA A 674 -0.62 24.68 -19.67
C ALA A 674 -1.81 23.93 -20.29
N ALA A 675 -1.67 22.64 -20.58
CA ALA A 675 -2.74 21.82 -21.14
C ALA A 675 -3.93 21.72 -20.17
N VAL A 676 -3.67 21.49 -18.86
CA VAL A 676 -4.71 21.42 -17.83
C VAL A 676 -5.47 22.74 -17.70
N ARG A 677 -4.78 23.88 -17.74
CA ARG A 677 -5.43 25.22 -17.70
C ARG A 677 -6.31 25.47 -18.92
N ALA A 678 -5.95 24.92 -20.07
CA ALA A 678 -6.65 25.16 -21.33
C ALA A 678 -7.96 24.38 -21.47
N VAL A 679 -8.13 23.26 -20.77
CA VAL A 679 -9.34 22.42 -20.91
C VAL A 679 -10.57 23.14 -20.37
N THR A 680 -11.65 23.10 -21.13
CA THR A 680 -12.95 23.67 -20.77
C THR A 680 -14.01 22.59 -20.61
N VAL A 681 -15.11 22.91 -19.92
CA VAL A 681 -16.27 22.00 -19.82
C VAL A 681 -16.85 21.66 -21.20
N ALA A 682 -16.79 22.59 -22.15
CA ALA A 682 -17.22 22.34 -23.53
C ALA A 682 -16.38 21.24 -24.20
N ASP A 683 -15.07 21.23 -23.96
CA ASP A 683 -14.16 20.17 -24.46
C ASP A 683 -14.50 18.82 -23.86
N LEU A 684 -14.76 18.75 -22.54
CA LEU A 684 -15.12 17.50 -21.86
C LEU A 684 -16.45 16.95 -22.39
N ARG A 685 -17.48 17.81 -22.51
CA ARG A 685 -18.79 17.42 -23.06
C ARG A 685 -18.68 16.93 -24.49
N LYS A 686 -17.92 17.64 -25.31
CA LYS A 686 -17.66 17.25 -26.70
C LYS A 686 -16.93 15.94 -26.77
N PHE A 687 -15.85 15.78 -25.98
CA PHE A 687 -15.07 14.55 -25.96
C PHE A 687 -15.94 13.36 -25.54
N HIS A 688 -16.70 13.48 -24.45
CA HIS A 688 -17.62 12.44 -24.04
C HIS A 688 -18.64 12.07 -25.12
N ALA A 689 -19.29 13.06 -25.74
CA ALA A 689 -20.32 12.88 -26.76
C ALA A 689 -19.79 12.26 -28.08
N GLU A 690 -18.52 12.43 -28.39
CA GLU A 690 -17.88 11.95 -29.61
C GLU A 690 -17.20 10.58 -29.42
N PHE A 691 -16.56 10.37 -28.28
CA PHE A 691 -15.64 9.25 -28.09
C PHE A 691 -16.17 8.12 -27.22
N TYR A 692 -17.10 8.41 -26.29
CA TYR A 692 -17.57 7.36 -25.37
C TYR A 692 -18.63 6.48 -26.02
N GLY A 693 -18.45 5.18 -25.82
CA GLY A 693 -19.36 4.17 -26.35
C GLY A 693 -18.93 2.77 -25.92
N ALA A 694 -19.78 1.78 -26.20
CA ALA A 694 -19.62 0.41 -25.77
C ALA A 694 -18.99 -0.55 -26.82
N GLY A 695 -18.71 -0.06 -28.04
CA GLY A 695 -18.41 -0.93 -29.18
C GLY A 695 -17.18 -1.85 -29.04
N ARG A 696 -16.24 -1.54 -28.19
CA ARG A 696 -15.04 -2.36 -27.83
C ARG A 696 -14.83 -2.38 -26.33
N ALA A 697 -15.91 -2.31 -25.57
CA ALA A 697 -15.84 -2.45 -24.12
C ALA A 697 -15.55 -3.90 -23.72
N THR A 698 -14.77 -4.07 -22.67
CA THR A 698 -14.61 -5.38 -22.00
C THR A 698 -15.03 -5.26 -20.55
N ALA A 699 -15.75 -6.25 -20.01
CA ALA A 699 -16.14 -6.30 -18.61
C ALA A 699 -15.85 -7.68 -18.04
N ALA A 700 -15.18 -7.76 -16.91
CA ALA A 700 -15.03 -9.02 -16.18
C ALA A 700 -15.66 -8.90 -14.79
N VAL A 701 -16.23 -9.98 -14.29
CA VAL A 701 -16.84 -10.05 -12.96
C VAL A 701 -16.38 -11.34 -12.27
N VAL A 702 -15.87 -11.19 -11.06
CA VAL A 702 -15.40 -12.31 -10.22
C VAL A 702 -15.99 -12.18 -8.82
N GLY A 703 -16.60 -13.23 -8.32
CA GLY A 703 -17.14 -13.29 -6.96
C GLY A 703 -18.53 -13.92 -6.88
N ASP A 704 -19.26 -13.58 -5.82
CA ASP A 704 -20.62 -14.11 -5.59
C ASP A 704 -21.67 -13.16 -6.20
N PHE A 705 -22.19 -13.52 -7.35
CA PHE A 705 -23.20 -12.70 -8.05
C PHE A 705 -24.20 -13.56 -8.83
N ASP A 706 -25.33 -12.96 -9.19
CA ASP A 706 -26.29 -13.56 -10.12
C ASP A 706 -25.92 -13.17 -11.56
N GLU A 707 -25.49 -14.16 -12.34
CA GLU A 707 -25.02 -13.92 -13.72
C GLU A 707 -26.10 -13.29 -14.60
N ASN A 708 -27.36 -13.68 -14.46
CA ASN A 708 -28.45 -13.17 -15.32
C ASN A 708 -28.75 -11.70 -14.97
N MET A 709 -28.80 -11.38 -13.68
CA MET A 709 -29.03 -10.00 -13.23
C MET A 709 -27.90 -9.06 -13.64
N VAL A 710 -26.65 -9.49 -13.44
CA VAL A 710 -25.47 -8.70 -13.80
C VAL A 710 -25.34 -8.55 -15.31
N ARG A 711 -25.63 -9.62 -16.08
CA ARG A 711 -25.69 -9.56 -17.54
C ARG A 711 -26.73 -8.55 -18.02
N ALA A 712 -27.94 -8.59 -17.45
CA ALA A 712 -28.99 -7.65 -17.80
C ALA A 712 -28.60 -6.18 -17.47
N ALA A 713 -28.00 -5.95 -16.29
CA ALA A 713 -27.55 -4.62 -15.88
C ALA A 713 -26.43 -4.09 -16.79
N LEU A 714 -25.40 -4.89 -17.07
CA LEU A 714 -24.32 -4.51 -18.00
C LEU A 714 -24.88 -4.29 -19.43
N GLY A 715 -25.75 -5.18 -19.87
CA GLY A 715 -26.44 -5.03 -21.15
C GLY A 715 -27.22 -3.71 -21.24
N GLY A 716 -27.93 -3.33 -20.18
CA GLY A 716 -28.65 -2.06 -20.10
C GLY A 716 -27.71 -0.84 -20.17
N ILE A 717 -26.54 -0.91 -19.55
CA ILE A 717 -25.53 0.16 -19.62
C ILE A 717 -24.95 0.28 -21.04
N LEU A 718 -24.62 -0.84 -21.66
CA LEU A 718 -23.84 -0.88 -22.91
C LEU A 718 -24.74 -0.84 -24.17
N ALA A 719 -26.01 -1.21 -24.08
CA ALA A 719 -26.91 -1.31 -25.23
C ALA A 719 -27.11 0.05 -25.94
N GLY A 720 -26.98 0.02 -27.25
CA GLY A 720 -27.22 1.18 -28.11
C GLY A 720 -26.27 2.36 -27.88
N TRP A 721 -25.20 2.15 -27.13
CA TRP A 721 -24.21 3.21 -26.83
C TRP A 721 -23.05 3.15 -27.83
N THR A 722 -23.20 3.90 -28.91
CA THR A 722 -22.23 3.93 -30.01
C THR A 722 -21.46 5.25 -29.99
N ALA A 723 -20.14 5.16 -30.01
CA ALA A 723 -19.27 6.32 -30.18
C ALA A 723 -19.38 6.87 -31.62
N LYS A 724 -19.33 8.20 -31.76
CA LYS A 724 -19.24 8.84 -33.09
C LYS A 724 -17.86 8.65 -33.71
N MET A 725 -16.83 8.67 -32.86
CA MET A 725 -15.45 8.37 -33.23
C MET A 725 -15.16 6.94 -32.81
N PRO A 726 -15.16 5.95 -33.71
CA PRO A 726 -14.97 4.56 -33.37
C PRO A 726 -13.55 4.31 -32.83
N TYR A 727 -13.43 3.28 -32.00
CA TYR A 727 -12.13 2.84 -31.52
C TYR A 727 -11.36 2.13 -32.66
N GLU A 728 -10.13 2.55 -32.82
CA GLU A 728 -9.11 1.83 -33.59
C GLU A 728 -7.83 1.83 -32.75
N ARG A 729 -7.25 0.64 -32.56
CA ARG A 729 -6.09 0.49 -31.70
C ARG A 729 -4.89 1.28 -32.27
N ALA A 730 -4.31 2.13 -31.45
CA ALA A 730 -3.04 2.78 -31.76
C ALA A 730 -1.90 1.75 -31.54
N VAL A 731 -1.16 1.44 -32.59
CA VAL A 731 0.00 0.56 -32.54
C VAL A 731 1.13 1.22 -31.74
N SER A 732 1.72 0.49 -30.79
CA SER A 732 2.91 0.93 -30.04
C SER A 732 4.17 0.59 -30.85
N PRO A 733 4.86 1.59 -31.42
CA PRO A 733 6.07 1.33 -32.19
C PRO A 733 7.26 1.05 -31.27
N PHE A 734 8.12 0.16 -31.68
CA PHE A 734 9.47 0.08 -31.10
C PHE A 734 10.26 1.34 -31.46
N PHE A 735 10.87 1.99 -30.47
CA PHE A 735 11.76 3.11 -30.65
C PHE A 735 13.21 2.66 -30.43
N ASP A 736 14.01 2.62 -31.50
CA ASP A 736 15.46 2.47 -31.38
C ASP A 736 16.06 3.85 -31.06
N VAL A 737 16.37 4.07 -29.79
CA VAL A 737 16.88 5.35 -29.31
C VAL A 737 18.32 5.20 -28.83
N PRO A 738 19.19 6.19 -29.10
CA PRO A 738 20.56 6.17 -28.60
C PRO A 738 20.58 6.27 -27.07
N SER A 739 21.54 5.62 -26.44
CA SER A 739 21.77 5.72 -25.01
C SER A 739 22.08 7.16 -24.61
N VAL A 740 21.39 7.64 -23.56
CA VAL A 740 21.55 8.97 -22.98
C VAL A 740 21.83 8.85 -21.49
N ILE A 741 22.89 9.49 -21.03
CA ILE A 741 23.17 9.63 -19.60
C ILE A 741 22.88 11.08 -19.22
N ARG A 742 21.94 11.30 -18.31
CA ARG A 742 21.51 12.63 -17.88
C ARG A 742 21.47 12.72 -16.37
N LYS A 743 22.05 13.81 -15.83
CA LYS A 743 22.03 14.13 -14.41
C LYS A 743 21.32 15.46 -14.24
N ILE A 744 20.27 15.49 -13.43
CA ILE A 744 19.40 16.64 -13.20
C ILE A 744 19.54 17.05 -11.75
N ASN A 745 19.90 18.29 -11.49
CA ASN A 745 20.04 18.80 -10.14
C ASN A 745 18.68 19.25 -9.59
N THR A 746 18.31 18.73 -8.43
CA THR A 746 17.10 19.09 -7.67
C THR A 746 17.53 19.62 -6.31
N PRO A 747 17.61 20.96 -6.13
CA PRO A 747 18.13 21.57 -4.90
C PRO A 747 17.37 21.14 -3.66
N ASP A 748 18.10 21.02 -2.55
CA ASP A 748 17.59 20.69 -1.20
C ASP A 748 16.90 19.34 -1.01
N LYS A 749 16.93 18.46 -2.02
CA LYS A 749 16.43 17.11 -1.85
C LYS A 749 17.50 16.19 -1.26
N THR A 750 17.15 15.50 -0.19
CA THR A 750 18.07 14.61 0.54
C THR A 750 18.33 13.30 -0.19
N ASN A 751 17.37 12.85 -1.03
CA ASN A 751 17.52 11.68 -1.85
C ASN A 751 17.64 12.03 -3.33
N ALA A 752 18.40 11.19 -4.03
CA ALA A 752 18.44 11.11 -5.48
C ALA A 752 17.72 9.85 -5.96
N VAL A 753 17.30 9.89 -7.20
CA VAL A 753 16.72 8.75 -7.91
C VAL A 753 17.51 8.49 -9.19
N MET A 754 17.79 7.23 -9.46
CA MET A 754 18.28 6.74 -10.73
C MET A 754 17.20 5.91 -11.41
N ILE A 755 16.92 6.21 -12.67
CA ILE A 755 16.15 5.32 -13.55
C ILE A 755 17.00 5.02 -14.79
N ALA A 756 17.25 3.74 -15.00
CA ALA A 756 17.85 3.24 -16.23
C ALA A 756 16.78 2.54 -17.07
N GLY A 757 16.84 2.68 -18.39
CA GLY A 757 15.88 2.05 -19.28
C GLY A 757 16.42 1.83 -20.68
N VAL A 758 15.96 0.76 -21.32
CA VAL A 758 16.21 0.46 -22.74
C VAL A 758 14.99 -0.20 -23.35
N ASN A 759 14.65 0.19 -24.56
CA ASN A 759 13.58 -0.42 -25.33
C ASN A 759 14.05 -1.75 -25.92
N LEU A 760 13.14 -2.71 -25.97
CA LEU A 760 13.36 -4.04 -26.55
C LEU A 760 12.31 -4.27 -27.63
N GLU A 761 12.73 -4.70 -28.82
CA GLU A 761 11.80 -5.09 -29.89
C GLU A 761 11.17 -6.45 -29.57
N LEU A 762 10.42 -6.50 -28.45
CA LEU A 762 9.99 -7.72 -27.79
C LEU A 762 8.47 -7.71 -27.54
N ARG A 763 7.82 -8.85 -27.85
CA ARG A 763 6.46 -9.16 -27.44
C ARG A 763 6.45 -10.26 -26.37
N ASP A 764 5.34 -10.38 -25.65
CA ASP A 764 5.18 -11.39 -24.60
C ASP A 764 5.06 -12.83 -25.10
N ASP A 765 4.84 -13.04 -26.39
CA ASP A 765 4.82 -14.37 -27.05
C ASP A 765 6.19 -14.81 -27.59
N HIS A 766 7.20 -13.92 -27.52
CA HIS A 766 8.55 -14.26 -27.99
C HIS A 766 9.14 -15.47 -27.23
N PRO A 767 9.85 -16.40 -27.90
CA PRO A 767 10.42 -17.58 -27.23
C PRO A 767 11.33 -17.27 -26.05
N ASP A 768 12.07 -16.17 -26.08
CA ASP A 768 12.98 -15.74 -25.03
C ASP A 768 12.26 -15.04 -23.85
N TYR A 769 11.00 -14.63 -24.01
CA TYR A 769 10.33 -13.82 -22.98
C TYR A 769 10.24 -14.52 -21.61
N PRO A 770 9.91 -15.81 -21.51
CA PRO A 770 9.94 -16.52 -20.23
C PRO A 770 11.32 -16.49 -19.55
N ALA A 771 12.39 -16.63 -20.34
CA ALA A 771 13.78 -16.59 -19.86
C ALA A 771 14.15 -15.19 -19.35
N LEU A 772 13.74 -14.14 -20.05
CA LEU A 772 13.94 -12.75 -19.63
C LEU A 772 13.14 -12.40 -18.37
N VAL A 773 11.92 -12.92 -18.24
CA VAL A 773 11.12 -12.76 -17.00
C VAL A 773 11.87 -13.36 -15.81
N MET A 774 12.44 -14.54 -15.95
CA MET A 774 13.24 -15.16 -14.88
C MET A 774 14.54 -14.39 -14.63
N ALA A 775 15.22 -13.94 -15.69
CA ALA A 775 16.41 -13.10 -15.56
C ALA A 775 16.12 -11.79 -14.79
N ASN A 776 15.03 -11.10 -15.15
CA ASN A 776 14.59 -9.91 -14.42
C ASN A 776 14.25 -10.22 -12.97
N TYR A 777 13.55 -11.32 -12.69
CA TYR A 777 13.21 -11.75 -11.35
C TYR A 777 14.47 -11.95 -10.48
N MET A 778 15.48 -12.62 -11.00
CA MET A 778 16.75 -12.85 -10.30
C MET A 778 17.60 -11.58 -10.19
N LEU A 779 17.57 -10.72 -11.20
CA LEU A 779 18.39 -9.50 -11.22
C LEU A 779 17.90 -8.45 -10.21
N GLY A 780 16.62 -8.09 -10.25
CA GLY A 780 16.08 -7.02 -9.42
C GLY A 780 14.56 -7.03 -9.23
N GLY A 781 13.83 -7.88 -9.99
CA GLY A 781 12.37 -7.98 -9.93
C GLY A 781 11.84 -8.90 -8.83
N GLY A 782 12.68 -9.81 -8.33
CA GLY A 782 12.35 -10.77 -7.27
C GLY A 782 12.87 -10.34 -5.93
N PHE A 783 12.06 -9.67 -5.17
CA PHE A 783 12.26 -9.27 -3.78
C PHE A 783 13.77 -9.08 -3.39
N LEU A 784 14.12 -9.24 -2.13
CA LEU A 784 15.40 -8.83 -1.54
C LEU A 784 16.58 -9.75 -1.81
N ASN A 785 16.29 -10.91 -2.35
CA ASN A 785 17.34 -11.87 -2.72
C ASN A 785 17.79 -11.68 -4.17
N SER A 786 17.28 -10.64 -4.84
CA SER A 786 17.75 -10.27 -6.18
C SER A 786 19.17 -9.72 -6.14
N ARG A 787 19.91 -9.91 -7.21
CA ARG A 787 21.34 -9.52 -7.29
C ARG A 787 21.56 -8.04 -7.03
N LEU A 788 20.70 -7.17 -7.59
CA LEU A 788 20.79 -5.72 -7.35
C LEU A 788 20.52 -5.37 -5.89
N ALA A 789 19.51 -5.99 -5.27
CA ALA A 789 19.24 -5.77 -3.86
C ALA A 789 20.41 -6.25 -2.98
N VAL A 790 20.92 -7.44 -3.23
CA VAL A 790 22.10 -7.98 -2.53
C VAL A 790 23.31 -7.07 -2.70
N ARG A 791 23.58 -6.61 -3.90
CA ARG A 791 24.79 -5.82 -4.20
C ARG A 791 24.68 -4.39 -3.69
N ILE A 792 23.63 -3.70 -4.06
CA ILE A 792 23.49 -2.25 -3.88
C ILE A 792 22.93 -1.90 -2.49
N ARG A 793 21.91 -2.63 -2.05
CA ARG A 793 21.28 -2.37 -0.77
C ARG A 793 22.05 -3.03 0.37
N GLN A 794 22.39 -4.32 0.24
CA GLN A 794 22.89 -5.12 1.35
C GLN A 794 24.40 -4.99 1.53
N LYS A 795 25.19 -5.15 0.47
CA LYS A 795 26.65 -5.07 0.57
C LYS A 795 27.14 -3.64 0.64
N GLU A 796 26.58 -2.76 -0.19
CA GLU A 796 27.02 -1.37 -0.24
C GLU A 796 26.25 -0.45 0.73
N GLY A 797 25.02 -0.79 1.08
CA GLY A 797 24.19 0.03 1.95
C GLY A 797 23.84 1.42 1.39
N ILE A 798 23.88 1.59 0.08
CA ILE A 798 23.77 2.90 -0.59
C ILE A 798 22.39 3.21 -1.13
N SER A 799 21.49 2.25 -1.13
CA SER A 799 20.13 2.42 -1.63
C SER A 799 19.12 1.81 -0.66
N TYR A 800 18.08 2.54 -0.37
CA TYR A 800 16.89 2.02 0.33
C TYR A 800 16.08 1.06 -0.56
N GLY A 801 15.90 1.43 -1.84
CA GLY A 801 15.14 0.63 -2.79
C GLY A 801 15.81 0.56 -4.14
N VAL A 802 16.13 -0.64 -4.59
CA VAL A 802 16.60 -0.92 -5.93
C VAL A 802 15.84 -2.10 -6.53
N SER A 803 15.38 -1.94 -7.76
CA SER A 803 14.65 -2.98 -8.48
C SER A 803 14.88 -2.89 -9.98
N SER A 804 14.69 -4.00 -10.68
CA SER A 804 14.57 -4.02 -12.13
C SER A 804 13.16 -4.39 -12.57
N PHE A 805 12.79 -3.95 -13.75
CA PHE A 805 11.53 -4.28 -14.39
C PHE A 805 11.73 -4.69 -15.84
N LEU A 806 10.85 -5.54 -16.30
CA LEU A 806 10.77 -5.97 -17.69
C LEU A 806 9.31 -5.91 -18.12
N THR A 807 9.04 -5.27 -19.23
CA THR A 807 7.73 -5.27 -19.88
C THR A 807 7.85 -5.79 -21.31
N ALA A 808 6.78 -6.39 -21.81
CA ALA A 808 6.61 -6.70 -23.22
C ALA A 808 5.13 -6.54 -23.54
N ASP A 809 4.83 -5.80 -24.59
CA ASP A 809 3.45 -5.61 -25.03
C ASP A 809 2.92 -6.92 -25.63
N PRO A 810 1.65 -7.29 -25.36
CA PRO A 810 1.08 -8.52 -25.90
C PRO A 810 0.73 -8.47 -27.40
N LEU A 811 0.64 -7.30 -27.99
CA LEU A 811 0.19 -7.09 -29.37
C LEU A 811 1.29 -6.49 -30.27
N ASP A 812 2.15 -5.68 -29.71
CA ASP A 812 3.19 -4.95 -30.45
C ASP A 812 4.60 -5.35 -29.97
N LYS A 813 5.61 -5.14 -30.82
CA LYS A 813 7.01 -5.37 -30.42
C LYS A 813 7.53 -4.17 -29.61
N ASP A 814 6.89 -3.89 -28.51
CA ASP A 814 7.19 -2.77 -27.62
C ASP A 814 7.46 -3.32 -26.22
N GLY A 815 8.70 -3.62 -25.94
CA GLY A 815 9.21 -4.06 -24.66
C GLY A 815 10.14 -3.03 -24.05
N ASN A 816 10.29 -3.11 -22.74
CA ASN A 816 11.22 -2.26 -22.01
C ASN A 816 11.87 -3.04 -20.86
N PHE A 817 13.18 -2.89 -20.72
CA PHE A 817 13.91 -3.32 -19.53
C PHE A 817 14.49 -2.11 -18.84
N GLY A 818 14.39 -2.07 -17.51
CA GLY A 818 14.92 -0.95 -16.75
C GLY A 818 15.21 -1.28 -15.29
N THR A 819 15.81 -0.30 -14.63
CA THR A 819 16.19 -0.36 -13.21
C THR A 819 15.85 0.97 -12.54
N PHE A 820 15.38 0.89 -11.32
CA PHE A 820 15.07 2.02 -10.46
C PHE A 820 15.89 1.90 -9.17
N ALA A 821 16.44 3.01 -8.67
CA ALA A 821 17.09 3.07 -7.38
C ALA A 821 16.88 4.43 -6.70
N ILE A 822 16.65 4.41 -5.37
CA ILE A 822 16.63 5.61 -4.51
C ILE A 822 17.90 5.58 -3.66
N TYR A 823 18.62 6.70 -3.57
CA TYR A 823 19.91 6.72 -2.90
C TYR A 823 20.30 8.15 -2.45
N ASN A 824 21.27 8.26 -1.53
CA ASN A 824 21.84 9.56 -1.17
C ASN A 824 22.69 10.09 -2.34
N PRO A 825 22.54 11.37 -2.77
CA PRO A 825 23.27 11.95 -3.90
C PRO A 825 24.79 11.76 -3.87
N GLU A 826 25.39 11.73 -2.66
CA GLU A 826 26.83 11.48 -2.47
C GLU A 826 27.28 10.10 -2.98
N ASN A 827 26.35 9.14 -3.04
CA ASN A 827 26.63 7.76 -3.47
C ASN A 827 26.43 7.52 -4.98
N SER A 828 26.11 8.54 -5.77
CA SER A 828 25.81 8.39 -7.22
C SER A 828 26.88 7.58 -7.97
N ALA A 829 28.15 7.90 -7.82
CA ALA A 829 29.23 7.20 -8.49
C ALA A 829 29.32 5.72 -8.06
N ARG A 830 29.15 5.43 -6.78
CA ARG A 830 29.18 4.07 -6.21
C ARG A 830 27.99 3.26 -6.70
N LEU A 831 26.79 3.87 -6.73
CA LEU A 831 25.59 3.22 -7.25
C LEU A 831 25.76 2.80 -8.72
N ILE A 832 26.18 3.74 -9.57
CA ILE A 832 26.38 3.48 -11.00
C ILE A 832 27.44 2.40 -11.23
N ALA A 833 28.55 2.43 -10.48
CA ALA A 833 29.58 1.41 -10.54
C ALA A 833 29.03 0.02 -10.16
N ALA A 834 28.35 -0.08 -9.01
CA ALA A 834 27.77 -1.34 -8.54
C ALA A 834 26.69 -1.87 -9.49
N TYR A 835 25.86 -1.01 -10.05
CA TYR A 835 24.87 -1.39 -11.06
C TYR A 835 25.51 -1.97 -12.32
N ARG A 836 26.52 -1.27 -12.87
CA ARG A 836 27.23 -1.73 -14.07
C ARG A 836 28.01 -3.02 -13.83
N GLU A 837 28.61 -3.18 -12.66
CA GLU A 837 29.28 -4.43 -12.28
C GLU A 837 28.31 -5.62 -12.24
N GLU A 838 27.13 -5.45 -11.66
CA GLU A 838 26.14 -6.54 -11.61
C GLU A 838 25.60 -6.87 -13.01
N LEU A 839 25.37 -5.88 -13.86
CA LEU A 839 25.04 -6.13 -15.27
C LEU A 839 26.16 -6.86 -16.01
N ALA A 840 27.42 -6.48 -15.80
CA ALA A 840 28.56 -7.18 -16.41
C ALA A 840 28.66 -8.63 -15.93
N LYS A 841 28.43 -8.89 -14.65
CA LYS A 841 28.43 -10.24 -14.07
C LYS A 841 27.35 -11.14 -14.65
N ILE A 842 26.12 -10.67 -14.83
CA ILE A 842 25.08 -11.50 -15.45
C ILE A 842 25.41 -11.85 -16.91
N LEU A 843 26.20 -11.02 -17.58
CA LEU A 843 26.62 -11.27 -18.95
C LEU A 843 27.84 -12.21 -19.03
N THR A 844 28.79 -12.13 -18.10
CA THR A 844 30.04 -12.91 -18.09
C THR A 844 29.90 -14.23 -17.34
N GLU A 845 29.37 -14.20 -16.13
CA GLU A 845 29.21 -15.34 -15.23
C GLU A 845 27.86 -16.04 -15.39
N GLY A 846 26.82 -15.25 -15.76
CA GLY A 846 25.45 -15.73 -15.87
C GLY A 846 24.78 -15.93 -14.51
N PHE A 847 23.59 -16.54 -14.53
CA PHE A 847 22.86 -17.02 -13.35
C PHE A 847 23.20 -18.48 -13.06
N GLY A 848 23.05 -18.91 -11.81
CA GLY A 848 23.34 -20.27 -11.37
C GLY A 848 22.09 -21.16 -11.29
N GLU A 849 22.30 -22.49 -11.25
CA GLU A 849 21.22 -23.50 -11.17
C GLU A 849 20.32 -23.32 -9.93
N THR A 850 20.91 -23.09 -8.77
CA THR A 850 20.16 -22.90 -7.52
C THR A 850 19.33 -21.63 -7.59
N GLU A 851 19.94 -20.54 -8.09
CA GLU A 851 19.28 -19.24 -8.24
C GLU A 851 18.05 -19.32 -9.17
N LEU A 852 18.20 -19.99 -10.32
CA LEU A 852 17.09 -20.21 -11.24
C LEU A 852 16.00 -21.12 -10.64
N LYS A 853 16.39 -22.18 -9.95
CA LYS A 853 15.44 -23.07 -9.29
C LYS A 853 14.58 -22.33 -8.27
N ASP A 854 15.21 -21.54 -7.41
CA ASP A 854 14.52 -20.75 -6.39
C ASP A 854 13.64 -19.68 -7.02
N ALA A 855 14.13 -18.98 -8.04
CA ALA A 855 13.37 -18.00 -8.80
C ALA A 855 12.12 -18.59 -9.46
N LYS A 856 12.23 -19.74 -10.13
CA LYS A 856 11.11 -20.45 -10.74
C LYS A 856 10.06 -20.82 -9.69
N ASN A 857 10.48 -21.40 -8.59
CA ASN A 857 9.58 -21.80 -7.51
C ASN A 857 8.84 -20.58 -6.94
N GLY A 858 9.58 -19.54 -6.58
CA GLY A 858 8.99 -18.31 -6.02
C GLY A 858 8.05 -17.62 -7.00
N TRP A 859 8.45 -17.50 -8.26
CA TRP A 859 7.63 -16.87 -9.29
C TRP A 859 6.34 -17.66 -9.59
N LEU A 860 6.42 -18.98 -9.75
CA LEU A 860 5.24 -19.83 -9.99
C LEU A 860 4.27 -19.81 -8.81
N GLN A 861 4.79 -19.80 -7.57
CA GLN A 861 3.95 -19.67 -6.39
C GLN A 861 3.26 -18.28 -6.33
N SER A 862 3.99 -17.22 -6.65
CA SER A 862 3.42 -15.87 -6.67
C SER A 862 2.30 -15.72 -7.72
N ARG A 863 2.37 -16.44 -8.84
CA ARG A 863 1.30 -16.51 -9.87
C ARG A 863 0.03 -17.14 -9.31
N ASN A 864 0.17 -18.24 -8.54
CA ASN A 864 -0.95 -18.88 -7.87
C ASN A 864 -1.60 -17.93 -6.84
N VAL A 865 -0.79 -17.28 -6.02
CA VAL A 865 -1.28 -16.28 -5.06
C VAL A 865 -2.01 -15.15 -5.78
N SER A 866 -1.47 -14.64 -6.87
CA SER A 866 -2.10 -13.58 -7.67
C SER A 866 -3.48 -14.00 -8.21
N ARG A 867 -3.61 -15.21 -8.76
CA ARG A 867 -4.89 -15.73 -9.24
C ARG A 867 -5.92 -16.00 -8.15
N SER A 868 -5.49 -16.18 -6.91
CA SER A 868 -6.38 -16.34 -5.78
C SER A 868 -7.01 -15.02 -5.32
N GLN A 869 -6.43 -13.89 -5.70
CA GLN A 869 -6.94 -12.57 -5.39
C GLN A 869 -7.97 -12.11 -6.43
N ASP A 870 -9.24 -12.06 -6.05
CA ASP A 870 -10.34 -11.73 -6.96
C ASP A 870 -10.14 -10.42 -7.72
N ARG A 871 -9.53 -9.43 -7.03
CA ARG A 871 -9.24 -8.13 -7.63
C ARG A 871 -8.15 -8.20 -8.73
N GLU A 872 -7.17 -9.10 -8.59
CA GLU A 872 -6.14 -9.30 -9.62
C GLU A 872 -6.71 -10.15 -10.76
N LEU A 873 -7.48 -11.18 -10.40
CA LEU A 873 -8.08 -12.08 -11.36
C LEU A 873 -9.09 -11.38 -12.28
N VAL A 874 -9.95 -10.52 -11.74
CA VAL A 874 -10.94 -9.77 -12.55
C VAL A 874 -10.25 -8.84 -13.55
N GLY A 875 -9.16 -8.19 -13.16
CA GLY A 875 -8.36 -7.35 -14.06
C GLY A 875 -7.73 -8.16 -15.19
N ARG A 876 -7.22 -9.36 -14.87
CA ARG A 876 -6.65 -10.29 -15.88
C ARG A 876 -7.70 -10.78 -16.85
N LEU A 877 -8.85 -11.22 -16.37
CA LEU A 877 -9.96 -11.65 -17.22
C LEU A 877 -10.44 -10.53 -18.16
N SER A 878 -10.57 -9.30 -17.64
CA SER A 878 -10.93 -8.13 -18.46
C SER A 878 -9.88 -7.82 -19.54
N SER A 879 -8.60 -7.96 -19.22
CA SER A 879 -7.51 -7.77 -20.19
C SER A 879 -7.50 -8.88 -21.25
N TYR A 880 -7.74 -10.11 -20.84
CA TYR A 880 -7.72 -11.28 -21.74
C TYR A 880 -8.88 -11.28 -22.75
N LEU A 881 -10.02 -10.73 -22.41
CA LEU A 881 -11.10 -10.50 -23.39
C LEU A 881 -10.58 -9.65 -24.57
N PHE A 882 -9.85 -8.58 -24.28
CA PHE A 882 -9.30 -7.71 -25.33
C PHE A 882 -8.17 -8.37 -26.15
N LEU A 883 -7.43 -9.28 -25.52
CA LEU A 883 -6.31 -9.97 -26.14
C LEU A 883 -6.71 -11.27 -26.83
N ASP A 884 -7.99 -11.63 -26.79
CA ASP A 884 -8.48 -12.92 -27.25
C ASP A 884 -7.71 -14.09 -26.62
N ARG A 885 -7.52 -14.02 -25.30
CA ARG A 885 -6.77 -14.99 -24.49
C ARG A 885 -7.65 -15.59 -23.40
N THR A 886 -7.28 -16.80 -22.96
CA THR A 886 -7.76 -17.41 -21.73
C THR A 886 -6.58 -17.65 -20.78
N LEU A 887 -6.86 -18.18 -19.57
CA LEU A 887 -5.77 -18.60 -18.68
C LEU A 887 -5.00 -19.84 -19.18
N ASP A 888 -5.39 -20.44 -20.30
CA ASP A 888 -4.55 -21.43 -20.98
C ASP A 888 -3.21 -20.81 -21.42
N TRP A 889 -3.23 -19.54 -21.81
CA TRP A 889 -1.99 -18.79 -22.06
C TRP A 889 -1.10 -18.73 -20.83
N ASP A 890 -1.67 -18.48 -19.64
CA ASP A 890 -0.92 -18.53 -18.37
C ASP A 890 -0.33 -19.91 -18.11
N ALA A 891 -1.14 -20.96 -18.30
CA ALA A 891 -0.70 -22.34 -18.09
C ALA A 891 0.47 -22.70 -19.03
N ASP A 892 0.39 -22.31 -20.30
CA ASP A 892 1.48 -22.52 -21.26
C ASP A 892 2.74 -21.71 -20.90
N PHE A 893 2.55 -20.43 -20.52
CA PHE A 893 3.66 -19.59 -20.10
C PHE A 893 4.35 -20.15 -18.86
N GLU A 894 3.60 -20.56 -17.83
CA GLU A 894 4.13 -21.18 -16.62
C GLU A 894 4.86 -22.50 -16.92
N LYS A 895 4.34 -23.30 -17.85
CA LYS A 895 5.01 -24.52 -18.32
C LYS A 895 6.35 -24.20 -19.01
N ARG A 896 6.38 -23.16 -19.85
CA ARG A 896 7.62 -22.70 -20.49
C ARG A 896 8.64 -22.20 -19.45
N VAL A 897 8.20 -21.43 -18.45
CA VAL A 897 9.04 -21.00 -17.34
C VAL A 897 9.57 -22.19 -16.54
N ALA A 898 8.73 -23.16 -16.22
CA ALA A 898 9.14 -24.35 -15.48
C ALA A 898 10.21 -25.20 -16.24
N ALA A 899 10.13 -25.21 -17.57
CA ALA A 899 11.05 -25.96 -18.43
C ALA A 899 12.42 -25.28 -18.66
N LEU A 900 12.57 -23.98 -18.35
CA LEU A 900 13.81 -23.23 -18.60
C LEU A 900 15.03 -23.89 -17.94
N THR A 901 16.13 -23.87 -18.64
CA THR A 901 17.45 -24.17 -18.10
C THR A 901 18.25 -22.89 -17.84
N VAL A 902 19.29 -22.97 -17.04
CA VAL A 902 20.24 -21.86 -16.85
C VAL A 902 20.86 -21.41 -18.19
N ALA A 903 21.08 -22.33 -19.10
CA ALA A 903 21.61 -22.02 -20.42
C ALA A 903 20.64 -21.13 -21.22
N ASP A 904 19.35 -21.45 -21.19
CA ASP A 904 18.32 -20.66 -21.87
C ASP A 904 18.27 -19.22 -21.33
N VAL A 905 18.27 -19.06 -20.00
CA VAL A 905 18.20 -17.75 -19.35
C VAL A 905 19.45 -16.92 -19.68
N ASN A 906 20.62 -17.53 -19.53
CA ASN A 906 21.88 -16.82 -19.81
C ASN A 906 22.04 -16.48 -21.28
N ALA A 907 21.56 -17.31 -22.20
CA ALA A 907 21.56 -17.02 -23.64
C ALA A 907 20.61 -15.85 -23.98
N ALA A 908 19.39 -15.84 -23.36
CA ALA A 908 18.43 -14.74 -23.54
C ALA A 908 19.00 -13.42 -23.02
N VAL A 909 19.59 -13.41 -21.82
CA VAL A 909 20.21 -12.21 -21.24
C VAL A 909 21.30 -11.65 -22.19
N LYS A 910 22.22 -12.48 -22.68
CA LYS A 910 23.28 -12.06 -23.59
C LYS A 910 22.75 -11.51 -24.92
N ARG A 911 21.60 -11.99 -25.38
CA ARG A 911 20.98 -11.51 -26.62
C ARG A 911 20.31 -10.15 -26.44
N TRP A 912 19.61 -9.96 -25.33
CA TRP A 912 18.69 -8.84 -25.16
C TRP A 912 19.19 -7.71 -24.24
N ILE A 913 20.03 -8.01 -23.26
CA ILE A 913 20.50 -7.01 -22.31
C ILE A 913 21.88 -6.53 -22.72
N LYS A 914 21.95 -5.30 -23.17
CA LYS A 914 23.17 -4.63 -23.63
C LYS A 914 23.39 -3.38 -22.77
N PRO A 915 24.29 -3.42 -21.79
CA PRO A 915 24.49 -2.29 -20.86
C PRO A 915 24.84 -0.97 -21.54
N GLU A 916 25.48 -1.04 -22.72
CA GLU A 916 25.87 0.13 -23.51
C GLU A 916 24.71 0.87 -24.17
N THR A 917 23.56 0.21 -24.31
CA THR A 917 22.34 0.82 -24.89
C THR A 917 21.41 1.42 -23.83
N LEU A 918 21.69 1.21 -22.55
CA LEU A 918 20.86 1.74 -21.46
C LEU A 918 20.98 3.26 -21.37
N SER A 919 19.86 3.94 -21.42
CA SER A 919 19.75 5.32 -20.98
C SER A 919 19.66 5.37 -19.47
N ILE A 920 20.34 6.33 -18.83
CA ILE A 920 20.35 6.51 -17.37
C ILE A 920 20.01 7.95 -17.05
N VAL A 921 18.99 8.17 -16.25
CA VAL A 921 18.62 9.47 -15.72
C VAL A 921 18.77 9.44 -14.20
N GLU A 922 19.52 10.37 -13.67
CA GLU A 922 19.65 10.65 -12.24
C GLU A 922 19.05 12.01 -11.94
N ALA A 923 18.25 12.11 -10.90
CA ALA A 923 17.77 13.38 -10.37
C ALA A 923 18.01 13.45 -8.86
N GLY A 924 18.55 14.56 -8.37
CA GLY A 924 18.93 14.73 -6.96
C GLY A 924 19.76 16.00 -6.72
N ASP A 925 20.04 16.35 -5.47
CA ASP A 925 20.90 17.48 -5.13
C ASP A 925 22.39 17.11 -5.20
N PHE A 926 22.91 17.07 -6.39
CA PHE A 926 24.33 16.74 -6.63
C PHE A 926 25.28 17.91 -6.37
N ALA A 927 24.77 19.15 -6.23
CA ALA A 927 25.59 20.31 -5.96
C ALA A 927 26.18 20.28 -4.54
N LYS A 928 25.42 19.78 -3.57
CA LYS A 928 25.90 19.59 -2.19
C LYS A 928 26.98 18.51 -2.08
N SER A 929 26.93 17.48 -2.94
CA SER A 929 27.91 16.39 -2.90
C SER A 929 29.30 16.78 -3.43
N THR A 930 29.39 17.84 -4.23
CA THR A 930 30.65 18.35 -4.78
C THR A 930 31.30 19.43 -3.93
N ALA A 931 30.63 19.90 -2.88
CA ALA A 931 31.08 20.99 -2.01
C ALA A 931 31.79 20.52 -0.72
N LYS A 932 32.04 19.20 -0.56
CA LYS A 932 32.79 18.64 0.60
C LYS A 932 34.20 18.20 0.20
#